data_ad3e8766ad1f4a059bf721933503df0e
#
_entry.id   ad3e8766ad1f4a059bf721933503df0e
#
_cell.length_a   1.000
_cell.length_b   1.000
_cell.length_c   1.000
_cell.angle_alpha   90.00
_cell.angle_beta   90.00
_cell.angle_gamma   90.00
#
_symmetry.space_group_name_H-M   'P 1'
#
loop_
_entity.id
_entity.type
_entity.pdbx_description
1 polymer ?
#
loop_
_entity_poly.entity_id
_entity_poly.type
_entity_poly.pdbx_seq_one_letter_code
_entity_poly.pdbx_strand_id
1 'polypeptide(L)'
;MAKGRTRRPSKRKGRRSISLADLYMTASKVSTPLTIAVLIAVLAVGVYLRLLPAIHYRLELDASDPWIEYWMAEYFHNHGLFSFSGLKDVKVFWYPEGRNFLSSARLGLPWLAAATYPIVEKFGLTLREWVALIPPIAAAFGVIIVFFFVYRLTGSKLGGLVAATLYSLTPGAIVRTTVGFVEKIGVAFPVLVLFLWLALEAYRSASTRKRLTLSILSGITGGFVGFLWGGYAVAIGLVVLAAVIDPFLRKPNEKDLLTLYLPTSLAMYFTLSLDPSFGLLFIKRIFGLLIISAPIVYGLSLLLYRILGGTYNWKIQAWLITALLIIVASAVASGYTGLGGRALAALGVKKVSPLVESVQEHMPAPWSSIFREYGIALILTLAGIVAILYKVATGSLRSFEGALMLAVFIASILLMYANKNMSYFTEMAASFNALSAGIFTGLFGGGEEVRGHKKRKKQALRVDELKASMALTIVIIVIAGTAFSLNTAYAMNAYKAPAIMTSMLGSLELRKGNKTVIVAPINYAWINALKYIKEHTPPNALIVSWWDYGYWITVNTGRPTVADGATLNETQIRLLARLLTGTEDGASAILKEYFNAKPNETYIVFYDVFYAIYDNGTLRILPVPSVHRVNDTDVFIVHGEGDLPKSFQMLRIGYRINPFAPTPFGTNYSTTVYRAGVAYHHFPGFVGIPKAYKELVYNTLLYKLMVYGLYSLNRGFNRFIIDNGCKTILSRINNTHPLVLPSVLQTEDTVAMLEPVKLHRFALVNMSIGCPTDAADVRGSYARILAVIVFIYKWTG
;
A
#
# COMPACT_ATOMS: atom_id res chain seq x y z
N MET A 1 71.46 -21.37 64.24
CA MET A 1 69.99 -21.27 64.30
C MET A 1 69.52 -20.09 63.44
N ALA A 2 69.05 -20.35 62.20
CA ALA A 2 68.54 -19.29 61.35
C ALA A 2 67.24 -19.79 60.72
N LYS A 3 66.14 -19.15 61.09
CA LYS A 3 64.79 -19.45 60.56
C LYS A 3 64.60 -18.87 59.23
N GLY A 4 64.36 -19.77 58.19
CA GLY A 4 64.02 -19.40 56.87
C GLY A 4 62.55 -18.88 56.79
N ARG A 5 62.36 -17.67 56.25
CA ARG A 5 61.03 -17.12 55.88
C ARG A 5 60.70 -17.53 54.46
N THR A 6 59.73 -18.39 54.34
CA THR A 6 59.12 -18.72 53.03
C THR A 6 58.23 -17.56 52.57
N ARG A 7 58.58 -16.89 51.48
CA ARG A 7 57.74 -15.92 50.79
C ARG A 7 56.61 -16.66 50.06
N ARG A 8 55.33 -16.35 50.39
CA ARG A 8 54.14 -16.74 49.59
C ARG A 8 54.12 -15.96 48.27
N PRO A 9 53.85 -16.63 47.13
CA PRO A 9 53.73 -15.94 45.84
C PRO A 9 52.44 -15.12 45.84
N SER A 10 52.56 -13.84 45.45
CA SER A 10 51.41 -12.94 45.22
C SER A 10 50.60 -13.44 44.04
N LYS A 11 49.30 -13.76 44.27
CA LYS A 11 48.34 -14.00 43.19
C LYS A 11 48.16 -12.71 42.36
N ARG A 12 48.85 -12.62 41.20
CA ARG A 12 48.50 -11.67 40.17
C ARG A 12 47.07 -11.94 39.76
N LYS A 13 46.13 -11.02 40.05
CA LYS A 13 44.81 -10.96 39.43
C LYS A 13 44.97 -10.73 37.94
N GLY A 14 45.02 -11.81 37.17
CA GLY A 14 44.93 -11.71 35.73
C GLY A 14 43.67 -10.96 35.36
N ARG A 15 43.78 -9.88 34.58
CA ARG A 15 42.65 -9.29 33.89
C ARG A 15 41.99 -10.41 33.06
N ARG A 16 40.79 -10.86 33.48
CA ARG A 16 39.96 -11.72 32.63
C ARG A 16 39.68 -10.89 31.38
N SER A 17 40.22 -11.29 30.24
CA SER A 17 39.75 -10.84 28.94
C SER A 17 38.28 -11.28 28.86
N ILE A 18 37.38 -10.30 28.71
CA ILE A 18 35.97 -10.57 28.47
C ILE A 18 35.93 -11.34 27.15
N SER A 19 35.55 -12.62 27.19
CA SER A 19 35.42 -13.41 25.97
C SER A 19 34.18 -12.95 25.22
N LEU A 20 34.16 -13.07 23.88
CA LEU A 20 32.97 -12.86 23.05
C LEU A 20 31.77 -13.69 23.57
N ALA A 21 32.03 -14.86 24.17
CA ALA A 21 31.03 -15.68 24.82
C ALA A 21 30.46 -15.03 26.09
N ASP A 22 31.27 -14.34 26.90
CA ASP A 22 30.79 -13.61 28.09
C ASP A 22 29.94 -12.40 27.68
N LEU A 23 30.32 -11.69 26.62
CA LEU A 23 29.53 -10.61 26.00
C LEU A 23 28.19 -11.14 25.46
N TYR A 24 28.17 -12.27 24.80
CA TYR A 24 26.94 -12.90 24.30
C TYR A 24 26.05 -13.41 25.43
N MET A 25 26.60 -14.09 26.42
CA MET A 25 25.84 -14.54 27.59
C MET A 25 25.26 -13.37 28.37
N THR A 26 25.89 -12.21 28.33
CA THR A 26 25.38 -10.96 28.89
C THR A 26 24.35 -10.32 27.97
N ALA A 27 24.55 -10.32 26.65
CA ALA A 27 23.63 -9.80 25.65
C ALA A 27 22.40 -10.70 25.43
N SER A 28 22.54 -12.03 25.53
CA SER A 28 21.39 -12.95 25.45
C SER A 28 20.48 -12.87 26.69
N LYS A 29 21.01 -12.41 27.82
CA LYS A 29 20.25 -11.99 29.00
C LYS A 29 19.90 -10.51 28.92
N VAL A 30 19.30 -10.07 27.79
CA VAL A 30 18.76 -8.71 27.70
C VAL A 30 17.86 -8.51 28.91
N SER A 31 18.25 -7.62 29.81
CA SER A 31 17.48 -7.37 31.01
C SER A 31 16.09 -6.88 30.65
N THR A 32 15.09 -7.28 31.39
CA THR A 32 13.70 -6.84 31.15
C THR A 32 13.59 -5.31 31.04
N PRO A 33 14.25 -4.50 31.92
CA PRO A 33 14.25 -3.05 31.78
C PRO A 33 14.83 -2.57 30.42
N LEU A 34 15.93 -3.14 29.97
CA LEU A 34 16.51 -2.76 28.68
C LEU A 34 15.61 -3.17 27.51
N THR A 35 14.97 -4.33 27.57
CA THR A 35 13.97 -4.77 26.57
C THR A 35 12.83 -3.76 26.47
N ILE A 36 12.28 -3.32 27.59
CA ILE A 36 11.19 -2.35 27.66
C ILE A 36 11.67 -0.99 27.12
N ALA A 37 12.85 -0.53 27.52
CA ALA A 37 13.40 0.75 27.06
C ALA A 37 13.60 0.77 25.53
N VAL A 38 14.17 -0.31 24.95
CA VAL A 38 14.35 -0.42 23.49
C VAL A 38 13.00 -0.50 22.78
N LEU A 39 12.04 -1.27 23.31
CA LEU A 39 10.71 -1.38 22.72
C LEU A 39 9.97 -0.03 22.72
N ILE A 40 10.06 0.73 23.79
CA ILE A 40 9.50 2.10 23.89
C ILE A 40 10.18 3.02 22.86
N ALA A 41 11.51 2.98 22.76
CA ALA A 41 12.24 3.80 21.80
C ALA A 41 11.84 3.46 20.35
N VAL A 42 11.76 2.18 20.01
CA VAL A 42 11.31 1.70 18.69
C VAL A 42 9.88 2.14 18.38
N LEU A 43 9.00 2.02 19.39
CA LEU A 43 7.61 2.47 19.27
C LEU A 43 7.54 3.98 19.04
N ALA A 44 8.25 4.77 19.83
CA ALA A 44 8.24 6.23 19.73
C ALA A 44 8.77 6.71 18.37
N VAL A 45 9.89 6.16 17.91
CA VAL A 45 10.46 6.50 16.58
C VAL A 45 9.51 6.07 15.46
N GLY A 46 8.94 4.86 15.55
CA GLY A 46 8.00 4.36 14.54
C GLY A 46 6.72 5.18 14.44
N VAL A 47 6.18 5.63 15.57
CA VAL A 47 5.01 6.54 15.60
C VAL A 47 5.40 7.92 15.07
N TYR A 48 6.54 8.47 15.48
CA TYR A 48 7.04 9.76 14.98
C TYR A 48 7.15 9.78 13.45
N LEU A 49 7.77 8.75 12.85
CA LEU A 49 7.90 8.65 11.40
C LEU A 49 6.54 8.62 10.67
N ARG A 50 5.55 7.96 11.27
CA ARG A 50 4.20 7.87 10.71
C ARG A 50 3.39 9.15 10.85
N LEU A 51 3.72 9.96 11.84
CA LEU A 51 3.05 11.26 12.08
C LEU A 51 3.72 12.43 11.34
N LEU A 52 4.89 12.24 10.72
CA LEU A 52 5.61 13.31 10.01
C LEU A 52 4.74 14.12 9.04
N PRO A 53 3.87 13.51 8.21
CA PRO A 53 3.00 14.28 7.32
C PRO A 53 2.06 15.23 8.08
N ALA A 54 1.50 14.80 9.21
CA ALA A 54 0.64 15.66 10.02
C ALA A 54 1.42 16.74 10.78
N ILE A 55 2.65 16.43 11.22
CA ILE A 55 3.54 17.40 11.91
C ILE A 55 3.99 18.50 10.97
N HIS A 56 4.33 18.16 9.71
CA HIS A 56 4.88 19.12 8.76
C HIS A 56 3.81 19.89 7.98
N TYR A 57 2.64 19.28 7.75
CA TYR A 57 1.61 19.85 6.89
C TYR A 57 0.28 19.98 7.60
N ARG A 58 -0.50 18.94 7.67
CA ARG A 58 -1.82 18.94 8.28
C ARG A 58 -2.27 17.51 8.58
N LEU A 59 -3.07 17.37 9.65
CA LEU A 59 -3.81 16.13 9.92
C LEU A 59 -4.99 16.04 8.95
N GLU A 60 -4.81 15.32 7.85
CA GLU A 60 -5.75 15.20 6.77
C GLU A 60 -5.65 13.80 6.13
N LEU A 61 -6.66 13.39 5.37
CA LEU A 61 -6.65 12.16 4.60
C LEU A 61 -5.68 12.30 3.42
N ASP A 62 -4.79 11.32 3.29
CA ASP A 62 -3.84 11.21 2.18
C ASP A 62 -4.44 10.29 1.09
N ALA A 63 -4.00 10.43 -0.17
CA ALA A 63 -4.48 9.67 -1.32
C ALA A 63 -6.00 9.82 -1.62
N SER A 64 -6.54 8.98 -2.48
CA SER A 64 -7.94 9.01 -2.89
C SER A 64 -8.81 8.05 -2.04
N ASP A 65 -8.36 6.82 -1.84
CA ASP A 65 -9.11 5.77 -1.16
C ASP A 65 -9.46 6.06 0.32
N PRO A 66 -8.64 6.76 1.11
CA PRO A 66 -9.01 7.18 2.45
C PRO A 66 -10.32 7.94 2.57
N TRP A 67 -10.71 8.68 1.54
CA TRP A 67 -11.95 9.45 1.53
C TRP A 67 -13.20 8.57 1.51
N ILE A 68 -13.16 7.42 0.83
CA ILE A 68 -14.30 6.50 0.87
C ILE A 68 -14.38 5.75 2.20
N GLU A 69 -13.23 5.48 2.86
CA GLU A 69 -13.23 4.91 4.22
C GLU A 69 -13.85 5.89 5.21
N TYR A 70 -13.51 7.19 5.10
CA TYR A 70 -14.12 8.25 5.90
C TYR A 70 -15.63 8.37 5.63
N TRP A 71 -16.04 8.38 4.35
CA TRP A 71 -17.47 8.46 4.01
C TRP A 71 -18.28 7.30 4.60
N MET A 72 -17.77 6.08 4.52
CA MET A 72 -18.43 4.92 5.12
C MET A 72 -18.45 5.00 6.65
N ALA A 73 -17.39 5.52 7.28
CA ALA A 73 -17.36 5.75 8.73
C ALA A 73 -18.40 6.80 9.15
N GLU A 74 -18.50 7.91 8.40
CA GLU A 74 -19.51 8.95 8.59
C GLU A 74 -20.92 8.40 8.40
N TYR A 75 -21.14 7.54 7.40
CA TYR A 75 -22.40 6.85 7.21
C TYR A 75 -22.78 6.02 8.44
N PHE A 76 -21.87 5.18 8.95
CA PHE A 76 -22.15 4.37 10.15
C PHE A 76 -22.34 5.21 11.41
N HIS A 77 -21.61 6.30 11.54
CA HIS A 77 -21.80 7.24 12.66
C HIS A 77 -23.21 7.86 12.66
N ASN A 78 -23.67 8.31 11.49
CA ASN A 78 -24.94 9.03 11.35
C ASN A 78 -26.17 8.11 11.35
N HIS A 79 -26.05 6.87 10.83
CA HIS A 79 -27.19 5.94 10.65
C HIS A 79 -27.14 4.75 11.63
N GLY A 80 -26.04 4.61 12.41
CA GLY A 80 -25.82 3.50 13.34
C GLY A 80 -25.00 2.36 12.75
N LEU A 81 -24.30 1.65 13.64
CA LEU A 81 -23.29 0.64 13.28
C LEU A 81 -23.82 -0.59 12.52
N PHE A 82 -25.13 -0.83 12.57
CA PHE A 82 -25.77 -1.98 11.91
C PHE A 82 -26.62 -1.61 10.69
N SER A 83 -26.51 -0.37 10.22
CA SER A 83 -27.29 0.15 9.07
C SER A 83 -26.77 -0.33 7.72
N PHE A 84 -26.42 -1.61 7.60
CA PHE A 84 -25.84 -2.18 6.37
C PHE A 84 -26.76 -2.11 5.17
N SER A 85 -28.08 -2.16 5.37
CA SER A 85 -29.08 -2.18 4.28
C SER A 85 -29.00 -0.97 3.37
N GLY A 86 -28.75 0.23 3.92
CA GLY A 86 -28.65 1.46 3.15
C GLY A 86 -27.39 1.56 2.29
N LEU A 87 -26.43 0.64 2.46
CA LEU A 87 -25.20 0.57 1.63
C LEU A 87 -25.36 -0.31 0.38
N LYS A 88 -26.55 -0.85 0.10
CA LYS A 88 -26.80 -1.73 -1.06
C LYS A 88 -26.93 -1.01 -2.39
N ASP A 89 -27.45 0.22 -2.39
CA ASP A 89 -27.73 0.98 -3.61
C ASP A 89 -27.51 2.48 -3.37
N VAL A 90 -26.25 2.88 -3.43
CA VAL A 90 -25.83 4.26 -3.15
C VAL A 90 -25.59 4.99 -4.46
N LYS A 91 -26.57 5.77 -4.90
CA LYS A 91 -26.60 6.41 -6.23
C LYS A 91 -25.61 7.57 -6.41
N VAL A 92 -25.06 8.13 -5.35
CA VAL A 92 -24.05 9.20 -5.46
C VAL A 92 -22.71 8.70 -5.93
N PHE A 93 -22.47 7.39 -5.91
CA PHE A 93 -21.29 6.74 -6.48
C PHE A 93 -21.72 5.88 -7.68
N TRP A 94 -20.93 5.89 -8.75
CA TRP A 94 -21.18 5.07 -9.94
C TRP A 94 -22.53 5.35 -10.60
N TYR A 95 -22.90 6.63 -10.68
CA TYR A 95 -24.13 7.05 -11.34
C TYR A 95 -24.13 6.64 -12.82
N PRO A 96 -25.26 6.18 -13.42
CA PRO A 96 -26.59 6.08 -12.82
C PRO A 96 -26.85 4.79 -12.06
N GLU A 97 -26.04 3.73 -12.24
CA GLU A 97 -26.28 2.39 -11.69
C GLU A 97 -26.23 2.39 -10.15
N GLY A 98 -25.37 3.17 -9.56
CA GLY A 98 -25.12 3.17 -8.12
C GLY A 98 -24.08 2.13 -7.69
N ARG A 99 -23.71 2.19 -6.43
CA ARG A 99 -22.71 1.29 -5.83
C ARG A 99 -23.31 0.46 -4.70
N ASN A 100 -23.10 -0.85 -4.78
CA ASN A 100 -23.35 -1.75 -3.68
C ASN A 100 -22.07 -1.95 -2.86
N PHE A 101 -21.97 -1.27 -1.73
CA PHE A 101 -20.81 -1.35 -0.85
C PHE A 101 -20.69 -2.71 -0.16
N LEU A 102 -21.78 -3.43 0.08
CA LEU A 102 -21.70 -4.75 0.71
C LEU A 102 -20.94 -5.77 -0.15
N SER A 103 -21.02 -5.64 -1.47
CA SER A 103 -20.31 -6.53 -2.39
C SER A 103 -18.97 -5.98 -2.86
N SER A 104 -18.75 -4.66 -2.82
CA SER A 104 -17.61 -3.99 -3.43
C SER A 104 -16.60 -3.41 -2.44
N ALA A 105 -16.92 -3.38 -1.13
CA ALA A 105 -16.03 -2.85 -0.11
C ALA A 105 -15.87 -3.79 1.07
N ARG A 106 -14.81 -3.60 1.88
CA ARG A 106 -14.69 -4.17 3.21
C ARG A 106 -15.07 -3.11 4.23
N LEU A 107 -16.00 -3.44 5.10
CA LEU A 107 -16.65 -2.47 5.98
C LEU A 107 -16.02 -2.38 7.37
N GLY A 108 -15.06 -3.28 7.68
CA GLY A 108 -14.52 -3.40 9.03
C GLY A 108 -13.74 -2.18 9.51
N LEU A 109 -12.93 -1.56 8.64
CA LEU A 109 -12.18 -0.36 9.01
C LEU A 109 -13.11 0.84 9.27
N PRO A 110 -14.01 1.24 8.36
CA PRO A 110 -14.96 2.32 8.63
C PRO A 110 -15.93 2.01 9.78
N TRP A 111 -16.36 0.77 9.93
CA TRP A 111 -17.16 0.34 11.07
C TRP A 111 -16.40 0.52 12.39
N LEU A 112 -15.13 0.10 12.46
CA LEU A 112 -14.28 0.27 13.63
C LEU A 112 -14.07 1.76 13.95
N ALA A 113 -13.83 2.57 12.92
CA ALA A 113 -13.69 4.01 13.06
C ALA A 113 -14.93 4.65 13.69
N ALA A 114 -16.12 4.35 13.16
CA ALA A 114 -17.38 4.85 13.69
C ALA A 114 -17.66 4.34 15.12
N ALA A 115 -17.39 3.05 15.40
CA ALA A 115 -17.61 2.45 16.70
C ALA A 115 -16.73 3.05 17.80
N THR A 116 -15.51 3.48 17.46
CA THR A 116 -14.54 4.04 18.42
C THR A 116 -14.59 5.58 18.47
N TYR A 117 -15.19 6.24 17.50
CA TYR A 117 -15.26 7.70 17.44
C TYR A 117 -15.87 8.37 18.68
N PRO A 118 -16.95 7.86 19.29
CA PRO A 118 -17.52 8.50 20.48
C PRO A 118 -16.56 8.60 21.68
N ILE A 119 -15.48 7.81 21.68
CA ILE A 119 -14.46 7.89 22.71
C ILE A 119 -13.51 9.07 22.42
N VAL A 120 -13.09 9.23 21.15
CA VAL A 120 -12.07 10.21 20.78
C VAL A 120 -12.66 11.60 20.49
N GLU A 121 -13.94 11.68 20.18
CA GLU A 121 -14.70 12.93 20.08
C GLU A 121 -14.60 13.75 21.38
N LYS A 122 -14.58 13.06 22.53
CA LYS A 122 -14.40 13.70 23.84
C LYS A 122 -13.06 14.42 24.00
N PHE A 123 -12.08 14.11 23.18
CA PHE A 123 -10.78 14.78 23.12
C PHE A 123 -10.72 15.87 22.03
N GLY A 124 -11.85 16.22 21.42
CA GLY A 124 -11.98 17.29 20.44
C GLY A 124 -11.55 16.93 19.01
N LEU A 125 -11.33 15.63 18.72
CA LEU A 125 -11.04 15.18 17.37
C LEU A 125 -12.30 15.06 16.53
N THR A 126 -12.24 15.49 15.27
CA THR A 126 -13.28 15.22 14.28
C THR A 126 -13.21 13.76 13.82
N LEU A 127 -14.30 13.22 13.29
CA LEU A 127 -14.31 11.86 12.74
C LEU A 127 -13.26 11.69 11.63
N ARG A 128 -13.06 12.70 10.79
CA ARG A 128 -12.05 12.69 9.73
C ARG A 128 -10.62 12.59 10.28
N GLU A 129 -10.30 13.38 11.29
CA GLU A 129 -9.01 13.32 11.97
C GLU A 129 -8.79 11.99 12.67
N TRP A 130 -9.85 11.44 13.29
CA TRP A 130 -9.81 10.11 13.89
C TRP A 130 -9.51 9.03 12.85
N VAL A 131 -10.22 9.01 11.74
CA VAL A 131 -9.98 8.08 10.63
C VAL A 131 -8.52 8.19 10.15
N ALA A 132 -7.99 9.41 10.01
CA ALA A 132 -6.60 9.64 9.61
C ALA A 132 -5.57 9.10 10.62
N LEU A 133 -5.90 9.03 11.93
CA LEU A 133 -5.02 8.54 12.99
C LEU A 133 -5.06 7.02 13.19
N ILE A 134 -6.06 6.32 12.68
CA ILE A 134 -6.19 4.87 12.86
C ILE A 134 -4.97 4.09 12.37
N PRO A 135 -4.38 4.34 11.18
CA PRO A 135 -3.22 3.57 10.71
C PRO A 135 -1.98 3.66 11.61
N PRO A 136 -1.51 4.84 12.04
CA PRO A 136 -0.37 4.91 12.96
C PRO A 136 -0.66 4.28 14.34
N ILE A 137 -1.89 4.38 14.83
CA ILE A 137 -2.30 3.73 16.09
C ILE A 137 -2.28 2.21 15.95
N ALA A 138 -2.85 1.68 14.86
CA ALA A 138 -2.82 0.25 14.57
C ALA A 138 -1.39 -0.27 14.44
N ALA A 139 -0.50 0.48 13.77
CA ALA A 139 0.92 0.14 13.67
C ALA A 139 1.61 0.14 15.03
N ALA A 140 1.29 1.09 15.92
CA ALA A 140 1.83 1.13 17.27
C ALA A 140 1.46 -0.14 18.06
N PHE A 141 0.19 -0.55 18.04
CA PHE A 141 -0.25 -1.84 18.59
C PHE A 141 0.45 -3.01 17.90
N GLY A 142 0.63 -2.93 16.59
CA GLY A 142 1.33 -3.94 15.80
C GLY A 142 2.76 -4.18 16.29
N VAL A 143 3.52 -3.14 16.61
CA VAL A 143 4.89 -3.25 17.17
C VAL A 143 4.90 -4.09 18.44
N ILE A 144 3.94 -3.85 19.34
CA ILE A 144 3.80 -4.57 20.60
C ILE A 144 3.42 -6.04 20.34
N ILE A 145 2.42 -6.28 19.50
CA ILE A 145 1.93 -7.63 19.19
C ILE A 145 3.02 -8.45 18.49
N VAL A 146 3.73 -7.87 17.53
CA VAL A 146 4.86 -8.50 16.81
C VAL A 146 5.97 -8.89 17.79
N PHE A 147 6.35 -7.98 18.71
CA PHE A 147 7.34 -8.29 19.75
C PHE A 147 6.92 -9.51 20.57
N PHE A 148 5.72 -9.49 21.13
CA PHE A 148 5.26 -10.57 22.00
C PHE A 148 5.07 -11.88 21.23
N PHE A 149 4.52 -11.87 20.02
CA PHE A 149 4.37 -13.05 19.19
C PHE A 149 5.72 -13.74 18.94
N VAL A 150 6.71 -13.01 18.43
CA VAL A 150 8.03 -13.59 18.11
C VAL A 150 8.78 -13.99 19.38
N TYR A 151 8.72 -13.19 20.44
CA TYR A 151 9.28 -13.55 21.75
C TYR A 151 8.65 -14.85 22.28
N ARG A 152 7.33 -14.95 22.25
CA ARG A 152 6.64 -16.18 22.71
C ARG A 152 6.95 -17.36 21.82
N LEU A 153 7.00 -17.17 20.51
CA LEU A 153 7.26 -18.25 19.55
C LEU A 153 8.67 -18.83 19.67
N THR A 154 9.68 -17.98 19.83
CA THR A 154 11.10 -18.36 19.83
C THR A 154 11.74 -18.47 21.23
N GLY A 155 11.11 -17.93 22.26
CA GLY A 155 11.68 -17.76 23.59
C GLY A 155 12.75 -16.65 23.71
N SER A 156 13.03 -15.93 22.61
CA SER A 156 14.10 -14.94 22.52
C SER A 156 13.57 -13.50 22.54
N LYS A 157 13.92 -12.73 23.59
CA LYS A 157 13.63 -11.28 23.64
C LYS A 157 14.31 -10.53 22.49
N LEU A 158 15.52 -10.95 22.09
CA LEU A 158 16.25 -10.35 20.98
C LEU A 158 15.50 -10.57 19.67
N GLY A 159 15.02 -11.79 19.40
CA GLY A 159 14.18 -12.07 18.23
C GLY A 159 12.93 -11.19 18.19
N GLY A 160 12.25 -11.04 19.32
CA GLY A 160 11.10 -10.14 19.46
C GLY A 160 11.44 -8.68 19.17
N LEU A 161 12.56 -8.17 19.72
CA LEU A 161 13.02 -6.79 19.48
C LEU A 161 13.39 -6.56 18.01
N VAL A 162 14.08 -7.50 17.37
CA VAL A 162 14.43 -7.39 15.94
C VAL A 162 13.17 -7.35 15.07
N ALA A 163 12.21 -8.25 15.32
CA ALA A 163 10.93 -8.24 14.58
C ALA A 163 10.19 -6.90 14.76
N ALA A 164 10.06 -6.43 16.00
CA ALA A 164 9.40 -5.16 16.31
C ALA A 164 10.12 -3.96 15.67
N THR A 165 11.45 -3.93 15.73
CA THR A 165 12.26 -2.87 15.11
C THR A 165 12.09 -2.83 13.59
N LEU A 166 12.21 -3.98 12.94
CA LEU A 166 12.07 -4.06 11.49
C LEU A 166 10.63 -3.74 11.05
N TYR A 167 9.61 -4.24 11.72
CA TYR A 167 8.22 -3.87 11.44
C TYR A 167 7.96 -2.37 11.64
N SER A 168 8.54 -1.79 12.69
CA SER A 168 8.36 -0.38 13.01
C SER A 168 9.03 0.57 12.02
N LEU A 169 10.23 0.20 11.50
CA LEU A 169 11.14 1.11 10.81
C LEU A 169 11.41 0.76 9.35
N THR A 170 10.96 -0.40 8.86
CA THR A 170 11.13 -0.78 7.44
C THR A 170 10.23 0.07 6.55
N PRO A 171 10.74 0.72 5.49
CA PRO A 171 9.96 1.62 4.65
C PRO A 171 8.65 1.02 4.13
N GLY A 172 8.69 -0.21 3.58
CA GLY A 172 7.50 -0.88 3.06
C GLY A 172 6.42 -1.16 4.11
N ALA A 173 6.77 -1.32 5.39
CA ALA A 173 5.82 -1.48 6.48
C ALA A 173 5.25 -0.13 6.99
N ILE A 174 5.90 0.99 6.66
CA ILE A 174 5.49 2.33 7.09
C ILE A 174 4.52 2.97 6.10
N VAL A 175 4.77 2.84 4.80
CA VAL A 175 4.11 3.61 3.72
C VAL A 175 2.59 3.68 3.86
N ARG A 176 1.94 2.54 4.15
CA ARG A 176 0.47 2.47 4.26
C ARG A 176 -0.05 2.57 5.70
N THR A 177 0.84 2.82 6.65
CA THR A 177 0.49 3.05 8.05
C THR A 177 0.81 4.46 8.51
N THR A 178 1.17 5.36 7.59
CA THR A 178 1.31 6.80 7.85
C THR A 178 -0.04 7.44 8.12
N VAL A 179 -0.02 8.51 8.87
CA VAL A 179 -1.21 9.32 9.15
C VAL A 179 -1.89 9.75 7.86
N GLY A 180 -3.19 9.63 7.81
CA GLY A 180 -3.99 9.98 6.64
C GLY A 180 -4.05 8.91 5.54
N PHE A 181 -3.08 7.99 5.46
CA PHE A 181 -3.08 6.90 4.49
C PHE A 181 -3.90 5.71 5.01
N VAL A 182 -5.22 5.85 4.97
CA VAL A 182 -6.18 4.95 5.61
C VAL A 182 -6.42 3.73 4.73
N GLU A 183 -5.47 2.79 4.79
CA GLU A 183 -5.53 1.53 4.07
C GLU A 183 -5.82 0.36 5.00
N LYS A 184 -6.67 -0.52 4.53
CA LYS A 184 -7.16 -1.70 5.27
C LYS A 184 -6.03 -2.65 5.69
N ILE A 185 -5.00 -2.75 4.87
CA ILE A 185 -3.88 -3.68 5.04
C ILE A 185 -3.07 -3.35 6.30
N GLY A 186 -2.84 -2.06 6.59
CA GLY A 186 -2.09 -1.61 7.75
C GLY A 186 -2.78 -1.91 9.07
N VAL A 187 -4.11 -1.91 9.09
CA VAL A 187 -4.91 -2.26 10.27
C VAL A 187 -5.09 -3.78 10.39
N ALA A 188 -5.17 -4.50 9.27
CA ALA A 188 -5.36 -5.95 9.26
C ALA A 188 -4.14 -6.74 9.72
N PHE A 189 -2.91 -6.25 9.47
CA PHE A 189 -1.68 -6.96 9.83
C PHE A 189 -1.52 -7.19 11.34
N PRO A 190 -1.67 -6.19 12.24
CA PRO A 190 -1.64 -6.44 13.68
C PRO A 190 -2.66 -7.48 14.15
N VAL A 191 -3.87 -7.44 13.59
CA VAL A 191 -4.94 -8.41 13.90
C VAL A 191 -4.57 -9.82 13.44
N LEU A 192 -3.94 -9.92 12.26
CA LEU A 192 -3.44 -11.19 11.73
C LEU A 192 -2.32 -11.78 12.61
N VAL A 193 -1.41 -10.96 13.13
CA VAL A 193 -0.37 -11.45 14.05
C VAL A 193 -0.97 -11.83 15.40
N LEU A 194 -1.99 -11.10 15.88
CA LEU A 194 -2.73 -11.45 17.09
C LEU A 194 -3.43 -12.82 16.95
N PHE A 195 -4.03 -13.09 15.79
CA PHE A 195 -4.59 -14.39 15.45
C PHE A 195 -3.55 -15.52 15.62
N LEU A 196 -2.35 -15.34 15.07
CA LEU A 196 -1.26 -16.32 15.19
C LEU A 196 -0.78 -16.48 16.65
N TRP A 197 -0.69 -15.39 17.38
CA TRP A 197 -0.30 -15.43 18.80
C TRP A 197 -1.34 -16.17 19.65
N LEU A 198 -2.62 -15.92 19.46
CA LEU A 198 -3.69 -16.63 20.15
C LEU A 198 -3.67 -18.14 19.84
N ALA A 199 -3.41 -18.54 18.59
CA ALA A 199 -3.24 -19.94 18.20
C ALA A 199 -2.05 -20.59 18.92
N LEU A 200 -0.92 -19.87 19.03
CA LEU A 200 0.26 -20.33 19.78
C LEU A 200 -0.04 -20.51 21.26
N GLU A 201 -0.72 -19.55 21.90
CA GLU A 201 -1.07 -19.65 23.32
C GLU A 201 -2.13 -20.73 23.57
N ALA A 202 -3.05 -20.94 22.63
CA ALA A 202 -3.98 -22.08 22.67
C ALA A 202 -3.23 -23.40 22.68
N TYR A 203 -2.30 -23.60 21.79
CA TYR A 203 -1.49 -24.81 21.72
C TYR A 203 -0.73 -25.06 23.04
N ARG A 204 -0.12 -24.04 23.61
CA ARG A 204 0.69 -24.12 24.84
C ARG A 204 -0.12 -24.33 26.11
N SER A 205 -1.44 -24.09 26.06
CA SER A 205 -2.28 -24.24 27.23
C SER A 205 -2.43 -25.70 27.66
N ALA A 206 -2.14 -25.98 28.93
CA ALA A 206 -2.36 -27.26 29.54
C ALA A 206 -3.86 -27.56 29.78
N SER A 207 -4.64 -26.54 30.13
CA SER A 207 -6.07 -26.63 30.38
C SER A 207 -6.87 -26.71 29.06
N THR A 208 -7.65 -27.75 28.89
CA THR A 208 -8.51 -27.96 27.73
C THR A 208 -9.50 -26.78 27.56
N ARG A 209 -10.09 -26.30 28.64
CA ARG A 209 -11.02 -25.16 28.61
C ARG A 209 -10.34 -23.91 28.08
N LYS A 210 -9.17 -23.53 28.65
CA LYS A 210 -8.40 -22.37 28.20
C LYS A 210 -7.95 -22.53 26.76
N ARG A 211 -7.54 -23.73 26.35
CA ARG A 211 -7.14 -24.04 24.98
C ARG A 211 -8.28 -23.82 23.99
N LEU A 212 -9.48 -24.34 24.28
CA LEU A 212 -10.67 -24.14 23.45
C LEU A 212 -11.04 -22.64 23.35
N THR A 213 -11.07 -21.93 24.48
CA THR A 213 -11.35 -20.49 24.48
C THR A 213 -10.39 -19.72 23.59
N LEU A 214 -9.07 -19.96 23.75
CA LEU A 214 -8.05 -19.28 22.94
C LEU A 214 -8.11 -19.68 21.45
N SER A 215 -8.46 -20.92 21.13
CA SER A 215 -8.66 -21.35 19.75
C SER A 215 -9.87 -20.68 19.09
N ILE A 216 -10.96 -20.55 19.81
CA ILE A 216 -12.15 -19.83 19.35
C ILE A 216 -11.82 -18.34 19.15
N LEU A 217 -11.16 -17.71 20.12
CA LEU A 217 -10.71 -16.31 19.98
C LEU A 217 -9.75 -16.11 18.82
N SER A 218 -8.83 -17.07 18.60
CA SER A 218 -7.96 -17.08 17.44
C SER A 218 -8.79 -17.12 16.15
N GLY A 219 -9.75 -18.04 16.05
CA GLY A 219 -10.63 -18.12 14.89
C GLY A 219 -11.43 -16.85 14.63
N ILE A 220 -12.03 -16.26 15.68
CA ILE A 220 -12.74 -14.97 15.60
C ILE A 220 -11.80 -13.88 15.10
N THR A 221 -10.61 -13.78 15.66
CA THR A 221 -9.62 -12.76 15.25
C THR A 221 -9.17 -12.96 13.80
N GLY A 222 -8.93 -14.22 13.39
CA GLY A 222 -8.61 -14.54 12.01
C GLY A 222 -9.75 -14.25 11.04
N GLY A 223 -11.01 -14.49 11.44
CA GLY A 223 -12.20 -14.12 10.66
C GLY A 223 -12.39 -12.61 10.56
N PHE A 224 -12.09 -11.88 11.64
CA PHE A 224 -12.18 -10.42 11.66
C PHE A 224 -11.19 -9.75 10.68
N VAL A 225 -10.04 -10.39 10.37
CA VAL A 225 -9.15 -9.95 9.26
C VAL A 225 -9.94 -9.82 7.96
N GLY A 226 -10.89 -10.73 7.68
CA GLY A 226 -11.71 -10.67 6.46
C GLY A 226 -12.73 -9.54 6.44
N PHE A 227 -13.21 -9.14 7.60
CA PHE A 227 -14.06 -7.95 7.72
C PHE A 227 -13.25 -6.66 7.46
N LEU A 228 -11.99 -6.63 7.94
CA LEU A 228 -11.10 -5.50 7.73
C LEU A 228 -10.56 -5.42 6.29
N TRP A 229 -10.12 -6.55 5.73
CA TRP A 229 -9.30 -6.53 4.51
C TRP A 229 -9.63 -7.67 3.54
N GLY A 230 -9.66 -7.36 2.24
CA GLY A 230 -9.91 -8.35 1.18
C GLY A 230 -8.85 -9.45 1.05
N GLY A 231 -7.64 -9.25 1.60
CA GLY A 231 -6.57 -10.25 1.63
C GLY A 231 -6.67 -11.28 2.75
N TYR A 232 -7.85 -11.51 3.31
CA TYR A 232 -8.11 -12.55 4.33
C TYR A 232 -7.67 -13.97 3.91
N ALA A 233 -7.45 -14.19 2.62
CA ALA A 233 -6.83 -15.41 2.10
C ALA A 233 -5.49 -15.73 2.79
N VAL A 234 -4.74 -14.71 3.26
CA VAL A 234 -3.49 -14.90 4.01
C VAL A 234 -3.76 -15.57 5.36
N ALA A 235 -4.78 -15.11 6.10
CA ALA A 235 -5.16 -15.71 7.38
C ALA A 235 -5.63 -17.18 7.19
N ILE A 236 -6.46 -17.41 6.17
CA ILE A 236 -6.92 -18.76 5.82
C ILE A 236 -5.73 -19.65 5.43
N GLY A 237 -4.85 -19.13 4.56
CA GLY A 237 -3.66 -19.87 4.12
C GLY A 237 -2.77 -20.27 5.28
N LEU A 238 -2.61 -19.46 6.30
CA LEU A 238 -1.83 -19.76 7.50
C LEU A 238 -2.45 -20.90 8.33
N VAL A 239 -3.77 -20.96 8.46
CA VAL A 239 -4.45 -22.09 9.12
C VAL A 239 -4.24 -23.39 8.35
N VAL A 240 -4.44 -23.34 7.03
CA VAL A 240 -4.27 -24.52 6.15
C VAL A 240 -2.81 -24.97 6.16
N LEU A 241 -1.85 -24.05 6.02
CA LEU A 241 -0.43 -24.36 6.07
C LEU A 241 -0.04 -25.00 7.40
N ALA A 242 -0.51 -24.46 8.52
CA ALA A 242 -0.24 -25.04 9.83
C ALA A 242 -0.82 -26.46 9.92
N ALA A 243 -2.07 -26.69 9.51
CA ALA A 243 -2.73 -27.98 9.53
C ALA A 243 -2.04 -29.04 8.62
N VAL A 244 -1.43 -28.59 7.55
CA VAL A 244 -0.70 -29.42 6.58
C VAL A 244 0.72 -29.71 7.07
N ILE A 245 1.44 -28.71 7.58
CA ILE A 245 2.86 -28.82 7.98
C ILE A 245 3.00 -29.56 9.31
N ASP A 246 2.11 -29.33 10.27
CA ASP A 246 2.20 -29.91 11.61
C ASP A 246 2.33 -31.43 11.62
N PRO A 247 1.51 -32.21 10.85
CA PRO A 247 1.66 -33.66 10.76
C PRO A 247 2.97 -34.15 10.12
N PHE A 248 3.71 -33.27 9.41
CA PHE A 248 5.06 -33.62 8.93
C PHE A 248 6.11 -33.56 10.02
N LEU A 249 5.94 -32.62 10.94
CA LEU A 249 6.94 -32.35 11.96
C LEU A 249 6.77 -33.26 13.17
N ARG A 250 5.54 -33.65 13.47
CA ARG A 250 5.20 -34.47 14.65
C ARG A 250 3.99 -35.35 14.40
N LYS A 251 3.82 -36.33 15.28
CA LYS A 251 2.68 -37.25 15.22
C LYS A 251 1.36 -36.50 15.45
N PRO A 252 0.38 -36.59 14.53
CA PRO A 252 -0.93 -35.97 14.74
C PRO A 252 -1.66 -36.64 15.92
N ASN A 253 -2.51 -35.88 16.61
CA ASN A 253 -3.27 -36.32 17.78
C ASN A 253 -4.67 -35.71 17.83
N GLU A 254 -5.60 -36.40 18.51
CA GLU A 254 -6.99 -35.97 18.64
C GLU A 254 -7.16 -34.67 19.39
N LYS A 255 -6.34 -34.46 20.43
CA LYS A 255 -6.43 -33.27 21.23
C LYS A 255 -6.22 -32.02 20.36
N ASP A 256 -5.26 -32.02 19.46
CA ASP A 256 -5.00 -30.88 18.59
C ASP A 256 -6.10 -30.71 17.54
N LEU A 257 -6.62 -31.79 16.98
CA LEU A 257 -7.77 -31.72 16.07
C LEU A 257 -8.97 -31.07 16.75
N LEU A 258 -9.38 -31.59 17.92
CA LEU A 258 -10.64 -31.21 18.57
C LEU A 258 -10.56 -29.88 19.34
N THR A 259 -9.36 -29.50 19.81
CA THR A 259 -9.22 -28.32 20.68
C THR A 259 -8.43 -27.16 20.06
N LEU A 260 -7.82 -27.35 18.87
CA LEU A 260 -7.08 -26.31 18.17
C LEU A 260 -7.62 -26.11 16.75
N TYR A 261 -7.46 -27.07 15.84
CA TYR A 261 -7.77 -26.88 14.42
C TYR A 261 -9.26 -26.71 14.16
N LEU A 262 -10.09 -27.61 14.69
CA LEU A 262 -11.54 -27.59 14.47
C LEU A 262 -12.20 -26.31 15.05
N PRO A 263 -11.99 -25.93 16.33
CA PRO A 263 -12.62 -24.74 16.88
C PRO A 263 -12.08 -23.44 16.24
N THR A 264 -10.79 -23.37 15.88
CA THR A 264 -10.22 -22.21 15.17
C THR A 264 -10.87 -22.04 13.79
N SER A 265 -10.99 -23.15 13.01
CA SER A 265 -11.56 -23.09 11.67
C SER A 265 -13.06 -22.78 11.71
N LEU A 266 -13.81 -23.40 12.62
CA LEU A 266 -15.24 -23.13 12.77
C LEU A 266 -15.50 -21.69 13.19
N ALA A 267 -14.78 -21.19 14.19
CA ALA A 267 -14.93 -19.80 14.66
C ALA A 267 -14.54 -18.80 13.55
N MET A 268 -13.49 -19.05 12.78
CA MET A 268 -13.11 -18.24 11.63
C MET A 268 -14.21 -18.24 10.55
N TYR A 269 -14.74 -19.43 10.23
CA TYR A 269 -15.81 -19.56 9.25
C TYR A 269 -17.07 -18.80 9.67
N PHE A 270 -17.53 -18.99 10.90
CA PHE A 270 -18.71 -18.28 11.41
C PHE A 270 -18.50 -16.77 11.46
N THR A 271 -17.33 -16.31 11.89
CA THR A 271 -17.03 -14.86 11.92
C THR A 271 -17.07 -14.25 10.53
N LEU A 272 -16.49 -14.93 9.53
CA LEU A 272 -16.57 -14.48 8.13
C LEU A 272 -17.99 -14.53 7.58
N SER A 273 -18.78 -15.53 7.98
CA SER A 273 -20.17 -15.66 7.55
C SER A 273 -21.09 -14.57 8.11
N LEU A 274 -20.69 -13.93 9.22
CA LEU A 274 -21.40 -12.76 9.77
C LEU A 274 -21.13 -11.47 8.99
N ASP A 275 -20.07 -11.42 8.17
CA ASP A 275 -19.82 -10.30 7.28
C ASP A 275 -20.93 -10.21 6.22
N PRO A 276 -21.63 -9.07 6.10
CA PRO A 276 -22.71 -8.90 5.12
C PRO A 276 -22.30 -9.17 3.67
N SER A 277 -21.00 -9.08 3.37
CA SER A 277 -20.43 -9.34 2.03
C SER A 277 -20.38 -10.83 1.70
N PHE A 278 -20.34 -11.70 2.69
CA PHE A 278 -20.14 -13.15 2.51
C PHE A 278 -21.42 -13.94 2.77
N GLY A 279 -22.03 -13.75 3.94
CA GLY A 279 -23.18 -14.51 4.40
C GLY A 279 -22.89 -15.99 4.65
N LEU A 280 -23.88 -16.74 5.09
CA LEU A 280 -23.76 -18.18 5.39
C LEU A 280 -23.37 -19.05 4.18
N LEU A 281 -23.62 -18.57 2.97
CA LEU A 281 -23.24 -19.28 1.74
C LEU A 281 -21.76 -19.12 1.38
N PHE A 282 -20.96 -18.51 2.26
CA PHE A 282 -19.51 -18.39 2.09
C PHE A 282 -18.84 -19.76 1.87
N ILE A 283 -19.41 -20.83 2.38
CA ILE A 283 -18.94 -22.22 2.15
C ILE A 283 -18.90 -22.59 0.65
N LYS A 284 -19.75 -22.02 -0.18
CA LYS A 284 -19.74 -22.27 -1.63
C LYS A 284 -18.55 -21.61 -2.35
N ARG A 285 -17.83 -20.71 -1.68
CA ARG A 285 -16.64 -20.05 -2.22
C ARG A 285 -15.40 -20.84 -1.85
N ILE A 286 -14.39 -20.81 -2.69
CA ILE A 286 -13.10 -21.51 -2.48
C ILE A 286 -12.52 -21.26 -1.09
N PHE A 287 -12.56 -20.03 -0.60
CA PHE A 287 -11.98 -19.68 0.69
C PHE A 287 -12.77 -20.26 1.88
N GLY A 288 -14.08 -20.40 1.76
CA GLY A 288 -14.90 -21.10 2.75
C GLY A 288 -14.58 -22.60 2.80
N LEU A 289 -14.41 -23.23 1.64
CA LEU A 289 -13.95 -24.62 1.53
C LEU A 289 -12.55 -24.81 2.12
N LEU A 290 -11.62 -23.89 1.87
CA LEU A 290 -10.25 -23.95 2.40
C LEU A 290 -10.22 -23.86 3.94
N ILE A 291 -11.04 -23.03 4.56
CA ILE A 291 -11.12 -22.98 6.04
C ILE A 291 -11.53 -24.33 6.61
N ILE A 292 -12.55 -24.95 6.02
CA ILE A 292 -13.07 -26.24 6.48
C ILE A 292 -12.10 -27.36 6.12
N SER A 293 -11.33 -27.23 5.05
CA SER A 293 -10.35 -28.24 4.66
C SER A 293 -9.23 -28.40 5.70
N ALA A 294 -8.87 -27.38 6.47
CA ALA A 294 -7.79 -27.46 7.44
C ALA A 294 -7.99 -28.55 8.52
N PRO A 295 -9.10 -28.58 9.28
CA PRO A 295 -9.34 -29.68 10.22
C PRO A 295 -9.57 -31.02 9.53
N ILE A 296 -10.09 -31.05 8.30
CA ILE A 296 -10.28 -32.27 7.52
C ILE A 296 -8.92 -32.89 7.15
N VAL A 297 -8.00 -32.10 6.60
CA VAL A 297 -6.65 -32.58 6.23
C VAL A 297 -5.87 -33.06 7.44
N TYR A 298 -5.96 -32.33 8.57
CA TYR A 298 -5.35 -32.79 9.81
C TYR A 298 -6.01 -34.07 10.33
N GLY A 299 -7.33 -34.19 10.26
CA GLY A 299 -8.10 -35.37 10.64
C GLY A 299 -7.78 -36.60 9.77
N LEU A 300 -7.64 -36.40 8.45
CA LEU A 300 -7.19 -37.45 7.53
C LEU A 300 -5.75 -37.92 7.87
N SER A 301 -4.86 -37.00 8.19
CA SER A 301 -3.50 -37.30 8.64
C SER A 301 -3.51 -38.15 9.93
N LEU A 302 -4.41 -37.84 10.86
CA LEU A 302 -4.61 -38.57 12.10
C LEU A 302 -5.19 -39.99 11.83
N LEU A 303 -6.20 -40.07 10.96
CA LEU A 303 -6.82 -41.35 10.57
C LEU A 303 -5.79 -42.29 9.93
N LEU A 304 -5.03 -41.78 8.96
CA LEU A 304 -3.99 -42.54 8.30
C LEU A 304 -2.88 -43.00 9.28
N TYR A 305 -2.48 -42.14 10.20
CA TYR A 305 -1.54 -42.50 11.26
C TYR A 305 -2.06 -43.64 12.12
N ARG A 306 -3.36 -43.71 12.42
CA ARG A 306 -4.00 -44.79 13.16
C ARG A 306 -4.08 -46.09 12.36
N ILE A 307 -4.54 -46.02 11.10
CA ILE A 307 -4.66 -47.17 10.19
C ILE A 307 -3.29 -47.87 10.01
N LEU A 308 -2.20 -47.11 9.99
CA LEU A 308 -0.84 -47.58 9.85
C LEU A 308 -0.22 -48.05 11.18
N GLY A 309 -1.05 -48.33 12.19
CA GLY A 309 -0.60 -48.87 13.47
C GLY A 309 0.26 -47.92 14.29
N GLY A 310 0.06 -46.60 14.11
CA GLY A 310 0.81 -45.56 14.82
C GLY A 310 2.22 -45.30 14.28
N THR A 311 2.57 -45.91 13.15
CA THR A 311 3.84 -45.63 12.46
C THR A 311 3.74 -44.34 11.67
N TYR A 312 4.67 -43.41 11.94
CA TYR A 312 4.73 -42.17 11.22
C TYR A 312 5.41 -42.33 9.85
N ASN A 313 4.69 -42.04 8.78
CA ASN A 313 5.22 -42.11 7.43
C ASN A 313 5.07 -40.78 6.71
N TRP A 314 6.14 -39.99 6.61
CA TRP A 314 6.16 -38.66 5.95
C TRP A 314 5.76 -38.74 4.46
N LYS A 315 5.97 -39.90 3.78
CA LYS A 315 5.60 -40.07 2.37
C LYS A 315 4.09 -39.95 2.16
N ILE A 316 3.30 -40.46 3.10
CA ILE A 316 1.83 -40.38 3.05
C ILE A 316 1.38 -38.94 3.20
N GLN A 317 2.02 -38.18 4.09
CA GLN A 317 1.74 -36.74 4.21
C GLN A 317 2.07 -36.01 2.91
N ALA A 318 3.19 -36.36 2.25
CA ALA A 318 3.54 -35.78 0.96
C ALA A 318 2.49 -36.09 -0.11
N TRP A 319 1.96 -37.34 -0.15
CA TRP A 319 0.87 -37.68 -1.07
C TRP A 319 -0.42 -36.92 -0.80
N LEU A 320 -0.81 -36.75 0.46
CA LEU A 320 -1.99 -35.95 0.84
C LEU A 320 -1.86 -34.51 0.38
N ILE A 321 -0.68 -33.90 0.56
CA ILE A 321 -0.43 -32.55 0.11
C ILE A 321 -0.46 -32.47 -1.40
N THR A 322 0.19 -33.41 -2.09
CA THR A 322 0.20 -33.42 -3.56
C THR A 322 -1.23 -33.53 -4.09
N ALA A 323 -2.04 -34.42 -3.49
CA ALA A 323 -3.47 -34.53 -3.85
C ALA A 323 -4.24 -33.21 -3.60
N LEU A 324 -4.03 -32.56 -2.46
CA LEU A 324 -4.65 -31.29 -2.14
C LEU A 324 -4.22 -30.19 -3.13
N LEU A 325 -2.94 -30.11 -3.46
CA LEU A 325 -2.42 -29.15 -4.44
C LEU A 325 -3.00 -29.38 -5.82
N ILE A 326 -3.14 -30.65 -6.26
CA ILE A 326 -3.76 -31.00 -7.54
C ILE A 326 -5.24 -30.56 -7.54
N ILE A 327 -5.99 -30.85 -6.47
CA ILE A 327 -7.39 -30.45 -6.34
C ILE A 327 -7.52 -28.91 -6.42
N VAL A 328 -6.70 -28.18 -5.68
CA VAL A 328 -6.72 -26.70 -5.68
C VAL A 328 -6.33 -26.17 -7.07
N ALA A 329 -5.26 -26.70 -7.67
CA ALA A 329 -4.82 -26.28 -9.02
C ALA A 329 -5.90 -26.56 -10.07
N SER A 330 -6.55 -27.75 -10.03
CA SER A 330 -7.64 -28.10 -10.92
C SER A 330 -8.86 -27.17 -10.74
N ALA A 331 -9.22 -26.87 -9.49
CA ALA A 331 -10.29 -25.92 -9.19
C ALA A 331 -9.99 -24.50 -9.68
N VAL A 332 -8.72 -24.06 -9.60
CA VAL A 332 -8.28 -22.77 -10.17
C VAL A 332 -8.33 -22.79 -11.69
N ALA A 333 -7.81 -23.84 -12.31
CA ALA A 333 -7.75 -24.00 -13.76
C ALA A 333 -9.15 -24.09 -14.40
N SER A 334 -10.10 -24.74 -13.73
CA SER A 334 -11.51 -24.86 -14.19
C SER A 334 -12.31 -23.57 -14.03
N GLY A 335 -11.76 -22.52 -13.39
CA GLY A 335 -12.49 -21.30 -13.09
C GLY A 335 -13.53 -21.43 -11.96
N TYR A 336 -13.69 -22.62 -11.38
CA TYR A 336 -14.67 -22.88 -10.32
C TYR A 336 -14.42 -22.04 -9.05
N THR A 337 -13.18 -21.61 -8.85
CA THR A 337 -12.79 -20.86 -7.64
C THR A 337 -13.39 -19.46 -7.56
N GLY A 338 -13.84 -18.90 -8.70
CA GLY A 338 -14.27 -17.50 -8.78
C GLY A 338 -13.16 -16.49 -8.38
N LEU A 339 -11.88 -16.91 -8.46
CA LEU A 339 -10.75 -16.00 -8.20
C LEU A 339 -10.78 -14.88 -9.25
N GLY A 340 -10.94 -13.65 -8.80
CA GLY A 340 -10.93 -12.48 -9.67
C GLY A 340 -9.60 -12.30 -10.39
N GLY A 341 -9.62 -11.59 -11.52
CA GLY A 341 -8.44 -11.36 -12.34
C GLY A 341 -7.24 -10.78 -11.57
N ARG A 342 -7.49 -9.95 -10.56
CA ARG A 342 -6.45 -9.38 -9.68
C ARG A 342 -5.72 -10.46 -8.85
N ALA A 343 -6.44 -11.43 -8.31
CA ALA A 343 -5.82 -12.52 -7.56
C ALA A 343 -4.97 -13.43 -8.47
N LEU A 344 -5.46 -13.73 -9.67
CA LEU A 344 -4.71 -14.50 -10.68
C LEU A 344 -3.47 -13.73 -11.17
N ALA A 345 -3.55 -12.41 -11.27
CA ALA A 345 -2.41 -11.57 -11.63
C ALA A 345 -1.34 -11.54 -10.54
N ALA A 346 -1.73 -11.43 -9.26
CA ALA A 346 -0.81 -11.53 -8.14
C ALA A 346 -0.06 -12.87 -8.10
N LEU A 347 -0.73 -13.94 -8.55
CA LEU A 347 -0.12 -15.26 -8.70
C LEU A 347 0.69 -15.43 -10.01
N GLY A 348 0.74 -14.41 -10.87
CA GLY A 348 1.45 -14.47 -12.16
C GLY A 348 0.78 -15.38 -13.21
N VAL A 349 -0.47 -15.80 -12.98
CA VAL A 349 -1.19 -16.76 -13.85
C VAL A 349 -1.88 -16.07 -15.03
N LYS A 350 -2.30 -14.82 -14.86
CA LYS A 350 -3.05 -14.08 -15.88
C LYS A 350 -2.54 -12.65 -16.03
N LYS A 351 -2.44 -12.18 -17.27
CA LYS A 351 -2.21 -10.74 -17.54
C LYS A 351 -3.46 -9.95 -17.13
N VAL A 352 -3.24 -8.79 -16.57
CA VAL A 352 -4.31 -7.86 -16.17
C VAL A 352 -4.88 -7.13 -17.39
N SER A 353 -6.11 -6.62 -17.26
CA SER A 353 -6.70 -5.76 -18.29
C SER A 353 -6.00 -4.39 -18.33
N PRO A 354 -6.08 -3.63 -19.42
CA PRO A 354 -5.52 -2.27 -19.52
C PRO A 354 -5.99 -1.34 -18.39
N LEU A 355 -7.22 -1.52 -17.91
CA LEU A 355 -7.74 -0.78 -16.76
C LEU A 355 -6.99 -1.13 -15.47
N VAL A 356 -6.78 -2.41 -15.21
CA VAL A 356 -6.05 -2.86 -14.01
C VAL A 356 -4.58 -2.46 -14.09
N GLU A 357 -3.98 -2.47 -15.27
CA GLU A 357 -2.61 -1.96 -15.50
C GLU A 357 -2.50 -0.44 -15.29
N SER A 358 -3.58 0.33 -15.45
CA SER A 358 -3.55 1.78 -15.23
C SER A 358 -3.48 2.17 -13.74
N VAL A 359 -3.77 1.24 -12.85
CA VAL A 359 -3.64 1.44 -11.39
C VAL A 359 -2.21 1.16 -10.96
N GLN A 360 -1.51 2.17 -10.46
CA GLN A 360 -0.09 2.09 -10.10
C GLN A 360 0.22 0.94 -9.13
N GLU A 361 -0.65 0.67 -8.18
CA GLU A 361 -0.50 -0.41 -7.20
C GLU A 361 -0.60 -1.82 -7.79
N HIS A 362 -1.17 -1.94 -8.99
CA HIS A 362 -1.25 -3.22 -9.69
C HIS A 362 -0.04 -3.49 -10.59
N MET A 363 0.89 -2.55 -10.70
CA MET A 363 2.11 -2.74 -11.46
C MET A 363 3.11 -3.64 -10.72
N PRO A 364 3.93 -4.41 -11.45
CA PRO A 364 4.99 -5.22 -10.86
C PRO A 364 6.01 -4.35 -10.12
N ALA A 365 6.44 -4.78 -8.93
CA ALA A 365 7.50 -4.12 -8.20
C ALA A 365 8.89 -4.51 -8.76
N PRO A 366 9.76 -3.56 -9.15
CA PRO A 366 11.13 -3.87 -9.54
C PRO A 366 11.95 -4.34 -8.33
N TRP A 367 12.98 -5.16 -8.55
CA TRP A 367 13.82 -5.68 -7.46
C TRP A 367 14.51 -4.57 -6.64
N SER A 368 14.89 -3.47 -7.28
CA SER A 368 15.44 -2.30 -6.59
C SER A 368 14.46 -1.70 -5.59
N SER A 369 13.19 -1.61 -5.96
CA SER A 369 12.12 -1.16 -5.07
C SER A 369 11.90 -2.15 -3.92
N ILE A 370 11.80 -3.45 -4.21
CA ILE A 370 11.67 -4.50 -3.20
C ILE A 370 12.80 -4.42 -2.17
N PHE A 371 14.06 -4.28 -2.63
CA PHE A 371 15.20 -4.15 -1.74
C PHE A 371 15.14 -2.88 -0.88
N ARG A 372 14.78 -1.75 -1.46
CA ARG A 372 14.60 -0.48 -0.73
C ARG A 372 13.49 -0.59 0.31
N GLU A 373 12.35 -1.20 -0.06
CA GLU A 373 11.16 -1.28 0.79
C GLU A 373 11.32 -2.30 1.94
N TYR A 374 12.05 -3.39 1.74
CA TYR A 374 12.22 -4.43 2.76
C TYR A 374 13.54 -4.29 3.54
N GLY A 375 14.53 -3.64 2.97
CA GLY A 375 15.82 -3.41 3.60
C GLY A 375 16.47 -4.71 4.06
N ILE A 376 17.06 -4.66 5.26
CA ILE A 376 17.77 -5.81 5.85
C ILE A 376 16.84 -6.98 6.22
N ALA A 377 15.54 -6.74 6.41
CA ALA A 377 14.58 -7.80 6.70
C ALA A 377 14.56 -8.88 5.60
N LEU A 378 14.72 -8.48 4.33
CA LEU A 378 14.79 -9.40 3.20
C LEU A 378 15.97 -10.39 3.35
N ILE A 379 17.16 -9.87 3.62
CA ILE A 379 18.38 -10.68 3.74
C ILE A 379 18.26 -11.66 4.91
N LEU A 380 17.75 -11.19 6.07
CA LEU A 380 17.56 -12.03 7.24
C LEU A 380 16.47 -13.09 7.01
N THR A 381 15.43 -12.79 6.25
CA THR A 381 14.40 -13.76 5.86
C THR A 381 15.00 -14.86 4.99
N LEU A 382 15.78 -14.52 3.97
CA LEU A 382 16.44 -15.51 3.10
C LEU A 382 17.41 -16.40 3.88
N ALA A 383 18.21 -15.82 4.78
CA ALA A 383 19.05 -16.59 5.69
C ALA A 383 18.22 -17.50 6.64
N GLY A 384 17.07 -16.98 7.07
CA GLY A 384 16.14 -17.70 7.92
C GLY A 384 15.53 -18.93 7.25
N ILE A 385 15.23 -18.88 5.96
CA ILE A 385 14.74 -20.03 5.19
C ILE A 385 15.76 -21.18 5.26
N VAL A 386 17.04 -20.88 5.02
CA VAL A 386 18.11 -21.90 5.09
C VAL A 386 18.20 -22.49 6.51
N ALA A 387 18.17 -21.62 7.53
CA ALA A 387 18.26 -22.02 8.92
C ALA A 387 17.08 -22.90 9.36
N ILE A 388 15.85 -22.55 8.97
CA ILE A 388 14.67 -23.31 9.38
C ILE A 388 14.62 -24.67 8.66
N LEU A 389 14.97 -24.73 7.39
CA LEU A 389 15.10 -25.98 6.64
C LEU A 389 16.14 -26.92 7.27
N TYR A 390 17.29 -26.38 7.65
CA TYR A 390 18.31 -27.14 8.38
C TYR A 390 17.78 -27.70 9.72
N LYS A 391 17.07 -26.87 10.51
CA LYS A 391 16.50 -27.29 11.79
C LYS A 391 15.37 -28.32 11.63
N VAL A 392 14.60 -28.26 10.56
CA VAL A 392 13.60 -29.27 10.21
C VAL A 392 14.29 -30.58 9.85
N ALA A 393 15.29 -30.54 8.97
CA ALA A 393 16.05 -31.73 8.54
C ALA A 393 16.74 -32.43 9.73
N THR A 394 17.28 -31.64 10.67
CA THR A 394 17.91 -32.18 11.90
C THR A 394 16.90 -32.59 12.98
N GLY A 395 15.60 -32.40 12.75
CA GLY A 395 14.54 -32.74 13.71
C GLY A 395 14.44 -31.82 14.93
N SER A 396 15.13 -30.64 14.92
CA SER A 396 15.15 -29.71 16.05
C SER A 396 13.85 -28.87 16.15
N LEU A 397 13.00 -28.87 15.12
CA LEU A 397 11.72 -28.14 15.07
C LEU A 397 10.50 -29.08 14.99
N ARG A 398 10.55 -30.22 15.67
CA ARG A 398 9.44 -31.18 15.70
C ARG A 398 8.34 -30.75 16.68
N SER A 399 7.73 -29.61 16.44
CA SER A 399 6.68 -29.07 17.29
C SER A 399 5.69 -28.22 16.47
N PHE A 400 4.55 -27.86 17.06
CA PHE A 400 3.60 -26.91 16.47
C PHE A 400 4.23 -25.52 16.23
N GLU A 401 5.10 -25.09 17.13
CA GLU A 401 5.87 -23.85 16.96
C GLU A 401 6.71 -23.91 15.68
N GLY A 402 7.34 -25.06 15.40
CA GLY A 402 8.06 -25.29 14.15
C GLY A 402 7.16 -25.21 12.92
N ALA A 403 5.94 -25.76 13.00
CA ALA A 403 4.95 -25.66 11.93
C ALA A 403 4.52 -24.21 11.70
N LEU A 404 4.30 -23.46 12.76
CA LEU A 404 3.91 -22.04 12.69
C LEU A 404 5.05 -21.17 12.13
N MET A 405 6.30 -21.43 12.52
CA MET A 405 7.47 -20.74 11.95
C MET A 405 7.56 -20.99 10.44
N LEU A 406 7.46 -22.25 10.00
CA LEU A 406 7.46 -22.61 8.58
C LEU A 406 6.31 -21.92 7.82
N ALA A 407 5.10 -21.92 8.38
CA ALA A 407 3.96 -21.25 7.77
C ALA A 407 4.22 -19.76 7.56
N VAL A 408 4.83 -19.07 8.54
CA VAL A 408 5.21 -17.66 8.42
C VAL A 408 6.28 -17.44 7.34
N PHE A 409 7.31 -18.29 7.26
CA PHE A 409 8.33 -18.19 6.21
C PHE A 409 7.76 -18.45 4.81
N ILE A 410 6.91 -19.47 4.66
CA ILE A 410 6.23 -19.75 3.39
C ILE A 410 5.35 -18.57 2.98
N ALA A 411 4.58 -18.02 3.93
CA ALA A 411 3.77 -16.83 3.67
C ALA A 411 4.62 -15.62 3.26
N SER A 412 5.80 -15.42 3.87
CA SER A 412 6.73 -14.34 3.50
C SER A 412 7.21 -14.49 2.05
N ILE A 413 7.54 -15.71 1.61
CA ILE A 413 7.97 -15.99 0.23
C ILE A 413 6.82 -15.75 -0.75
N LEU A 414 5.63 -16.28 -0.45
CA LEU A 414 4.46 -16.15 -1.31
C LEU A 414 4.02 -14.68 -1.45
N LEU A 415 4.05 -13.92 -0.36
CA LEU A 415 3.74 -12.49 -0.37
C LEU A 415 4.79 -11.68 -1.11
N MET A 416 6.06 -12.03 -1.00
CA MET A 416 7.13 -11.40 -1.76
C MET A 416 6.96 -11.69 -3.27
N TYR A 417 6.60 -12.91 -3.64
CA TYR A 417 6.28 -13.27 -5.01
C TYR A 417 5.05 -12.51 -5.53
N ALA A 418 3.98 -12.43 -4.73
CA ALA A 418 2.81 -11.63 -5.06
C ALA A 418 3.16 -10.15 -5.23
N ASN A 419 4.03 -9.59 -4.37
CA ASN A 419 4.50 -8.22 -4.51
C ASN A 419 5.35 -8.00 -5.76
N LYS A 420 6.16 -8.97 -6.16
CA LYS A 420 6.92 -8.91 -7.42
C LYS A 420 5.99 -8.75 -8.63
N ASN A 421 4.83 -9.37 -8.58
CA ASN A 421 3.82 -9.29 -9.64
C ASN A 421 2.86 -8.08 -9.49
N MET A 422 2.67 -7.60 -8.26
CA MET A 422 1.72 -6.54 -7.93
C MET A 422 2.16 -5.78 -6.67
N SER A 423 2.57 -4.52 -6.81
CA SER A 423 3.13 -3.71 -5.72
C SER A 423 2.15 -3.44 -4.56
N TYR A 424 0.86 -3.73 -4.74
CA TYR A 424 -0.15 -3.71 -3.69
C TYR A 424 0.24 -4.51 -2.43
N PHE A 425 1.02 -5.58 -2.59
CA PHE A 425 1.42 -6.46 -1.47
C PHE A 425 2.68 -5.99 -0.72
N THR A 426 3.28 -4.85 -1.08
CA THR A 426 4.54 -4.35 -0.50
C THR A 426 4.52 -4.33 1.02
N GLU A 427 3.49 -3.74 1.63
CA GLU A 427 3.39 -3.62 3.09
C GLU A 427 3.27 -4.97 3.79
N MET A 428 2.36 -5.82 3.32
CA MET A 428 2.16 -7.14 3.93
C MET A 428 3.42 -8.00 3.81
N ALA A 429 4.06 -7.98 2.65
CA ALA A 429 5.29 -8.70 2.41
C ALA A 429 6.45 -8.17 3.27
N ALA A 430 6.64 -6.85 3.37
CA ALA A 430 7.64 -6.24 4.24
C ALA A 430 7.42 -6.60 5.72
N SER A 431 6.17 -6.56 6.17
CA SER A 431 5.78 -6.89 7.54
C SER A 431 6.02 -8.38 7.86
N PHE A 432 5.71 -9.30 6.95
CA PHE A 432 6.03 -10.73 7.10
C PHE A 432 7.53 -11.00 7.05
N ASN A 433 8.30 -10.25 6.25
CA ASN A 433 9.75 -10.34 6.27
C ASN A 433 10.33 -9.86 7.62
N ALA A 434 9.76 -8.84 8.24
CA ALA A 434 10.14 -8.42 9.59
C ALA A 434 9.89 -9.53 10.64
N LEU A 435 8.74 -10.21 10.58
CA LEU A 435 8.45 -11.39 11.42
C LEU A 435 9.47 -12.50 11.21
N SER A 436 9.73 -12.87 9.96
CA SER A 436 10.65 -13.94 9.60
C SER A 436 12.08 -13.64 10.04
N ALA A 437 12.54 -12.39 9.86
CA ALA A 437 13.84 -11.92 10.33
C ALA A 437 13.98 -12.02 11.86
N GLY A 438 12.93 -11.65 12.59
CA GLY A 438 12.90 -11.79 14.06
C GLY A 438 12.87 -13.24 14.50
N ILE A 439 12.12 -14.11 13.84
CA ILE A 439 12.12 -15.57 14.11
C ILE A 439 13.50 -16.15 13.85
N PHE A 440 14.13 -15.82 12.71
CA PHE A 440 15.49 -16.21 12.39
C PHE A 440 16.47 -15.83 13.50
N THR A 441 16.47 -14.55 13.92
CA THR A 441 17.30 -14.05 15.01
C THR A 441 17.03 -14.81 16.32
N GLY A 442 15.76 -15.08 16.60
CA GLY A 442 15.34 -15.84 17.78
C GLY A 442 15.81 -17.29 17.81
N LEU A 443 15.90 -17.93 16.66
CA LEU A 443 16.40 -19.31 16.54
C LEU A 443 17.88 -19.46 16.92
N PHE A 444 18.65 -18.40 16.89
CA PHE A 444 20.05 -18.35 17.31
C PHE A 444 20.23 -17.76 18.72
N GLY A 445 19.33 -16.90 19.16
CA GLY A 445 19.38 -16.23 20.47
C GLY A 445 18.70 -16.99 21.63
N GLY A 446 17.96 -18.03 21.37
CA GLY A 446 17.31 -18.88 22.37
C GLY A 446 18.33 -19.86 22.97
N GLY A 447 18.79 -19.62 24.18
CA GLY A 447 19.54 -20.59 24.94
C GLY A 447 18.62 -21.73 25.41
N GLU A 448 18.61 -22.86 24.71
CA GLU A 448 18.15 -24.11 25.33
C GLU A 448 19.03 -24.39 26.54
N GLU A 449 18.46 -24.38 27.73
CA GLU A 449 19.06 -25.03 28.90
C GLU A 449 19.19 -26.56 28.61
N VAL A 450 20.33 -26.93 28.05
CA VAL A 450 20.69 -28.35 27.95
C VAL A 450 21.01 -28.87 29.37
N ARG A 451 19.97 -29.29 30.08
CA ARG A 451 20.11 -30.11 31.28
C ARG A 451 20.63 -31.47 30.83
N GLY A 452 21.93 -31.68 30.93
CA GLY A 452 22.46 -33.04 30.79
C GLY A 452 23.95 -33.16 30.44
N HIS A 453 24.72 -33.59 31.40
CA HIS A 453 25.99 -34.31 31.36
C HIS A 453 27.31 -33.56 31.16
N LYS A 454 28.10 -33.61 32.22
CA LYS A 454 29.45 -33.03 32.43
C LYS A 454 30.60 -33.41 31.46
N LYS A 455 30.38 -34.25 30.43
CA LYS A 455 31.48 -34.73 29.55
C LYS A 455 31.59 -34.04 28.17
N ARG A 456 30.73 -33.01 27.85
CA ARG A 456 30.77 -32.29 26.55
C ARG A 456 31.29 -30.85 26.62
N LYS A 457 32.03 -30.47 27.66
CA LYS A 457 32.36 -29.07 27.94
C LYS A 457 33.15 -28.32 26.86
N LYS A 458 34.08 -28.97 26.16
CA LYS A 458 34.92 -28.29 25.13
C LYS A 458 34.21 -28.09 23.79
N GLN A 459 33.32 -29.00 23.40
CA GLN A 459 32.56 -28.94 22.16
C GLN A 459 31.35 -27.98 22.30
N ALA A 460 30.75 -27.95 23.49
CA ALA A 460 29.71 -26.98 23.86
C ALA A 460 30.23 -25.51 23.84
N LEU A 461 31.42 -25.23 24.37
CA LEU A 461 32.04 -23.92 24.38
C LEU A 461 32.27 -23.36 22.96
N ARG A 462 32.75 -24.19 22.00
CA ARG A 462 32.91 -23.75 20.60
C ARG A 462 31.60 -23.44 19.89
N VAL A 463 30.54 -24.22 20.16
CA VAL A 463 29.20 -24.00 19.60
C VAL A 463 28.58 -22.73 20.20
N ASP A 464 28.82 -22.46 21.48
CA ASP A 464 28.31 -21.24 22.14
C ASP A 464 29.05 -19.98 21.66
N GLU A 465 30.36 -20.08 21.38
CA GLU A 465 31.14 -18.99 20.76
C GLU A 465 30.67 -18.65 19.35
N LEU A 466 30.38 -19.68 18.52
CA LEU A 466 29.86 -19.50 17.17
C LEU A 466 28.46 -18.86 17.20
N LYS A 467 27.56 -19.33 18.04
CA LYS A 467 26.22 -18.73 18.23
C LYS A 467 26.31 -17.29 18.69
N ALA A 468 27.24 -16.99 19.60
CA ALA A 468 27.49 -15.66 20.11
C ALA A 468 27.98 -14.70 19.02
N SER A 469 28.92 -15.14 18.22
CA SER A 469 29.45 -14.36 17.07
C SER A 469 28.36 -14.10 16.05
N MET A 470 27.56 -15.11 15.69
CA MET A 470 26.45 -14.96 14.77
C MET A 470 25.40 -13.97 15.28
N ALA A 471 25.00 -14.05 16.55
CA ALA A 471 24.03 -13.14 17.14
C ALA A 471 24.55 -11.70 17.16
N LEU A 472 25.81 -11.48 17.51
CA LEU A 472 26.43 -10.16 17.47
C LEU A 472 26.50 -9.61 16.05
N THR A 473 26.88 -10.44 15.09
CA THR A 473 26.86 -10.07 13.66
C THR A 473 25.47 -9.66 13.20
N ILE A 474 24.44 -10.43 13.56
CA ILE A 474 23.05 -10.10 13.24
C ILE A 474 22.65 -8.75 13.87
N VAL A 475 23.01 -8.51 15.13
CA VAL A 475 22.71 -7.23 15.79
C VAL A 475 23.37 -6.07 15.10
N ILE A 476 24.65 -6.18 14.71
CA ILE A 476 25.37 -5.13 13.99
C ILE A 476 24.70 -4.88 12.63
N ILE A 477 24.36 -5.94 11.88
CA ILE A 477 23.68 -5.85 10.59
C ILE A 477 22.31 -5.19 10.75
N VAL A 478 21.55 -5.55 11.79
CA VAL A 478 20.25 -4.94 12.08
C VAL A 478 20.39 -3.47 12.43
N ILE A 479 21.36 -3.09 13.25
CA ILE A 479 21.60 -1.67 13.57
C ILE A 479 21.96 -0.87 12.31
N ALA A 480 22.88 -1.36 11.49
CA ALA A 480 23.28 -0.70 10.26
C ALA A 480 22.13 -0.61 9.24
N GLY A 481 21.39 -1.72 9.04
CA GLY A 481 20.23 -1.75 8.17
C GLY A 481 19.08 -0.90 8.68
N THR A 482 18.90 -0.82 10.00
CA THR A 482 17.89 0.07 10.62
C THR A 482 18.23 1.54 10.40
N ALA A 483 19.50 1.93 10.46
CA ALA A 483 19.93 3.32 10.18
C ALA A 483 19.59 3.70 8.71
N PHE A 484 19.84 2.80 7.75
CA PHE A 484 19.47 3.00 6.36
C PHE A 484 17.94 3.11 6.19
N SER A 485 17.19 2.17 6.78
CA SER A 485 15.72 2.16 6.73
C SER A 485 15.12 3.41 7.37
N LEU A 486 15.67 3.88 8.48
CA LEU A 486 15.24 5.09 9.17
C LEU A 486 15.39 6.33 8.29
N ASN A 487 16.55 6.49 7.66
CA ASN A 487 16.82 7.61 6.76
C ASN A 487 15.89 7.59 5.55
N THR A 488 15.68 6.41 4.95
CA THR A 488 14.77 6.24 3.82
C THR A 488 13.32 6.55 4.23
N ALA A 489 12.85 5.99 5.34
CA ALA A 489 11.50 6.23 5.84
C ALA A 489 11.27 7.69 6.23
N TYR A 490 12.26 8.35 6.81
CA TYR A 490 12.20 9.78 7.09
C TYR A 490 12.08 10.59 5.80
N ALA A 491 12.95 10.34 4.81
CA ALA A 491 12.93 11.03 3.54
C ALA A 491 11.59 10.84 2.78
N MET A 492 10.99 9.64 2.86
CA MET A 492 9.70 9.35 2.23
C MET A 492 8.52 10.06 2.89
N ASN A 493 8.55 10.24 4.21
CA ASN A 493 7.40 10.75 4.95
C ASN A 493 7.51 12.24 5.33
N ALA A 494 8.71 12.77 5.51
CA ALA A 494 8.91 14.18 5.88
C ALA A 494 8.40 15.18 4.83
N TYR A 495 8.38 14.74 3.56
CA TYR A 495 7.95 15.56 2.42
C TYR A 495 6.63 15.08 1.79
N LYS A 496 5.94 14.15 2.45
CA LYS A 496 4.66 13.61 2.00
C LYS A 496 3.53 14.47 2.55
N ALA A 497 3.02 15.37 1.71
CA ALA A 497 1.80 16.12 2.02
C ALA A 497 0.56 15.38 1.52
N PRO A 498 -0.62 15.59 2.13
CA PRO A 498 -1.88 15.02 1.65
C PRO A 498 -2.11 15.26 0.16
N ALA A 499 -2.49 14.22 -0.58
CA ALA A 499 -2.59 14.26 -2.04
C ALA A 499 -3.57 15.33 -2.55
N ILE A 500 -4.63 15.61 -1.81
CA ILE A 500 -5.58 16.68 -2.13
C ILE A 500 -4.95 18.09 -2.04
N MET A 501 -3.93 18.26 -1.21
CA MET A 501 -3.20 19.53 -1.07
C MET A 501 -2.10 19.68 -2.12
N THR A 502 -1.64 18.60 -2.73
CA THR A 502 -0.61 18.61 -3.77
C THR A 502 -1.18 18.38 -5.17
N SER A 503 -2.50 18.19 -5.28
CA SER A 503 -3.16 17.78 -6.53
C SER A 503 -2.58 16.48 -7.11
N MET A 504 -2.32 15.51 -6.26
CA MET A 504 -1.65 14.21 -6.56
C MET A 504 -0.19 14.34 -7.01
N LEU A 505 0.39 15.54 -7.03
CA LEU A 505 1.81 15.69 -7.34
C LEU A 505 2.67 15.04 -6.24
N GLY A 506 3.63 14.23 -6.65
CA GLY A 506 4.66 13.70 -5.76
C GLY A 506 5.62 14.79 -5.28
N SER A 507 6.49 14.46 -4.33
CA SER A 507 7.54 15.38 -3.88
C SER A 507 8.49 15.72 -5.03
N LEU A 508 8.90 16.98 -5.09
CA LEU A 508 9.81 17.49 -6.12
C LEU A 508 11.23 17.62 -5.58
N GLU A 509 12.20 17.22 -6.39
CA GLU A 509 13.61 17.48 -6.15
C GLU A 509 14.03 18.79 -6.83
N LEU A 510 14.37 19.81 -6.04
CA LEU A 510 14.80 21.11 -6.53
C LEU A 510 16.29 21.30 -6.28
N ARG A 511 17.02 21.80 -7.30
CA ARG A 511 18.40 22.26 -7.14
C ARG A 511 18.43 23.71 -6.67
N LYS A 512 18.89 23.93 -5.44
CA LYS A 512 19.18 25.27 -4.90
C LYS A 512 20.70 25.41 -4.74
N GLY A 513 21.38 25.97 -5.76
CA GLY A 513 22.84 25.99 -5.84
C GLY A 513 23.43 24.58 -5.97
N ASN A 514 24.34 24.19 -5.08
CA ASN A 514 24.93 22.85 -5.05
C ASN A 514 24.15 21.82 -4.19
N LYS A 515 23.00 22.23 -3.63
CA LYS A 515 22.19 21.35 -2.78
C LYS A 515 20.93 20.93 -3.50
N THR A 516 20.60 19.65 -3.43
CA THR A 516 19.27 19.14 -3.79
C THR A 516 18.34 19.23 -2.58
N VAL A 517 17.19 19.86 -2.73
CA VAL A 517 16.17 20.00 -1.69
C VAL A 517 14.91 19.31 -2.16
N ILE A 518 14.34 18.46 -1.32
CA ILE A 518 13.05 17.82 -1.58
C ILE A 518 11.95 18.70 -0.98
N VAL A 519 10.90 18.96 -1.75
CA VAL A 519 9.75 19.77 -1.30
C VAL A 519 8.44 19.11 -1.70
N ALA A 520 7.40 19.25 -0.87
CA ALA A 520 6.05 18.90 -1.26
C ALA A 520 5.44 20.06 -2.07
N PRO A 521 4.91 19.78 -3.27
CA PRO A 521 4.36 20.82 -4.13
C PRO A 521 2.94 21.22 -3.69
N ILE A 522 2.82 21.79 -2.48
CA ILE A 522 1.53 22.17 -1.90
C ILE A 522 0.89 23.25 -2.75
N ASN A 523 -0.33 22.96 -3.18
CA ASN A 523 -1.22 23.89 -3.88
C ASN A 523 -2.67 23.55 -3.49
N TYR A 524 -3.56 24.49 -3.62
CA TYR A 524 -4.96 24.32 -3.21
C TYR A 524 -5.92 24.26 -4.39
N ALA A 525 -5.44 23.92 -5.59
CA ALA A 525 -6.26 23.94 -6.80
C ALA A 525 -7.49 23.03 -6.67
N TRP A 526 -7.30 21.77 -6.26
CA TRP A 526 -8.41 20.83 -6.06
C TRP A 526 -9.32 21.24 -4.90
N ILE A 527 -8.78 21.67 -3.76
CA ILE A 527 -9.58 22.08 -2.59
C ILE A 527 -10.50 23.24 -2.97
N ASN A 528 -9.97 24.22 -3.68
CA ASN A 528 -10.76 25.38 -4.13
C ASN A 528 -11.79 24.99 -5.19
N ALA A 529 -11.45 24.07 -6.11
CA ALA A 529 -12.39 23.54 -7.10
C ALA A 529 -13.55 22.79 -6.44
N LEU A 530 -13.27 21.91 -5.46
CA LEU A 530 -14.29 21.17 -4.72
C LEU A 530 -15.20 22.11 -3.93
N LYS A 531 -14.64 23.14 -3.31
CA LYS A 531 -15.42 24.18 -2.65
C LYS A 531 -16.34 24.89 -3.64
N TYR A 532 -15.82 25.30 -4.80
CA TYR A 532 -16.63 25.92 -5.84
C TYR A 532 -17.77 25.01 -6.31
N ILE A 533 -17.49 23.74 -6.60
CA ILE A 533 -18.52 22.77 -7.01
C ILE A 533 -19.61 22.67 -5.95
N LYS A 534 -19.24 22.54 -4.69
CA LYS A 534 -20.21 22.45 -3.57
C LYS A 534 -21.12 23.66 -3.47
N GLU A 535 -20.56 24.87 -3.65
CA GLU A 535 -21.27 26.14 -3.43
C GLU A 535 -22.06 26.62 -4.67
N HIS A 536 -21.61 26.27 -5.89
CA HIS A 536 -22.12 26.86 -7.13
C HIS A 536 -22.75 25.87 -8.10
N THR A 537 -22.88 24.60 -7.73
CA THR A 537 -23.61 23.64 -8.57
C THR A 537 -24.85 23.10 -7.82
N PRO A 538 -25.90 22.72 -8.52
CA PRO A 538 -27.09 22.10 -7.89
C PRO A 538 -26.71 20.86 -7.07
N PRO A 539 -27.45 20.53 -5.99
CA PRO A 539 -27.18 19.35 -5.17
C PRO A 539 -27.18 18.01 -5.94
N ASN A 540 -27.98 17.93 -7.00
CA ASN A 540 -28.10 16.77 -7.89
C ASN A 540 -27.23 16.88 -9.15
N ALA A 541 -26.35 17.87 -9.24
CA ALA A 541 -25.48 18.06 -10.40
C ALA A 541 -24.55 16.84 -10.58
N LEU A 542 -24.59 16.25 -11.78
CA LEU A 542 -23.72 15.14 -12.13
C LEU A 542 -22.32 15.69 -12.43
N ILE A 543 -21.30 15.16 -11.74
CA ILE A 543 -19.91 15.53 -11.98
C ILE A 543 -19.22 14.39 -12.70
N VAL A 544 -18.73 14.67 -13.89
CA VAL A 544 -17.99 13.75 -14.74
C VAL A 544 -16.52 14.10 -14.67
N SER A 545 -15.71 13.16 -14.18
CA SER A 545 -14.26 13.29 -14.11
C SER A 545 -13.62 11.94 -14.36
N TRP A 546 -12.32 11.89 -14.61
CA TRP A 546 -11.63 10.62 -14.59
C TRP A 546 -11.78 9.96 -13.21
N TRP A 547 -11.81 8.64 -13.15
CA TRP A 547 -12.15 7.86 -11.95
C TRP A 547 -11.27 8.17 -10.73
N ASP A 548 -10.05 8.65 -10.91
CA ASP A 548 -9.11 9.02 -9.84
C ASP A 548 -9.69 10.01 -8.82
N TYR A 549 -10.60 10.89 -9.24
CA TYR A 549 -11.11 12.01 -8.43
C TYR A 549 -12.52 11.80 -7.88
N GLY A 550 -13.16 10.70 -8.26
CA GLY A 550 -14.56 10.45 -7.89
C GLY A 550 -14.80 10.51 -6.39
N TYR A 551 -13.92 9.92 -5.58
CA TYR A 551 -14.05 10.00 -4.13
C TYR A 551 -13.89 11.42 -3.59
N TRP A 552 -12.91 12.18 -4.07
CA TRP A 552 -12.75 13.57 -3.64
C TRP A 552 -13.98 14.40 -3.94
N ILE A 553 -14.53 14.25 -5.14
CA ILE A 553 -15.70 15.00 -5.58
C ILE A 553 -16.91 14.60 -4.75
N THR A 554 -17.28 13.33 -4.73
CA THR A 554 -18.50 12.90 -4.05
C THR A 554 -18.44 13.17 -2.55
N VAL A 555 -17.35 12.84 -1.88
CA VAL A 555 -17.26 12.97 -0.42
C VAL A 555 -17.24 14.44 0.04
N ASN A 556 -16.54 15.32 -0.69
CA ASN A 556 -16.45 16.74 -0.28
C ASN A 556 -17.62 17.58 -0.75
N THR A 557 -18.31 17.19 -1.82
CA THR A 557 -19.35 18.02 -2.42
C THR A 557 -20.76 17.47 -2.26
N GLY A 558 -20.91 16.16 -2.02
CA GLY A 558 -22.18 15.45 -2.03
C GLY A 558 -22.76 15.24 -3.44
N ARG A 559 -22.00 15.56 -4.51
CA ARG A 559 -22.48 15.44 -5.89
C ARG A 559 -22.23 14.03 -6.42
N PRO A 560 -23.17 13.47 -7.22
CA PRO A 560 -22.96 12.17 -7.86
C PRO A 560 -21.82 12.22 -8.88
N THR A 561 -21.05 11.12 -8.92
CA THR A 561 -19.98 10.90 -9.90
C THR A 561 -20.19 9.61 -10.68
N VAL A 562 -19.71 9.57 -11.92
CA VAL A 562 -19.88 8.41 -12.83
C VAL A 562 -18.90 7.29 -12.54
N ALA A 563 -17.75 7.58 -11.93
CA ALA A 563 -16.73 6.58 -11.59
C ALA A 563 -15.87 7.04 -10.42
N ASP A 564 -15.27 6.09 -9.74
CA ASP A 564 -14.34 6.32 -8.62
C ASP A 564 -13.22 5.27 -8.58
N GLY A 565 -12.31 5.38 -7.60
CA GLY A 565 -11.14 4.49 -7.43
C GLY A 565 -11.48 3.02 -7.22
N ALA A 566 -12.73 2.62 -6.96
CA ALA A 566 -13.09 1.21 -6.88
C ALA A 566 -13.02 0.47 -8.24
N THR A 567 -13.07 1.20 -9.36
CA THR A 567 -12.99 0.64 -10.72
C THR A 567 -13.91 -0.56 -10.96
N LEU A 568 -15.17 -0.46 -10.51
CA LEU A 568 -16.11 -1.60 -10.44
C LEU A 568 -16.64 -2.06 -11.81
N ASN A 569 -16.92 -1.10 -12.69
CA ASN A 569 -17.55 -1.36 -13.97
C ASN A 569 -16.62 -0.93 -15.11
N GLU A 570 -15.91 -1.91 -15.69
CA GLU A 570 -14.97 -1.67 -16.81
C GLU A 570 -15.66 -1.06 -18.02
N THR A 571 -16.92 -1.43 -18.28
CA THR A 571 -17.69 -0.87 -19.41
C THR A 571 -17.97 0.61 -19.18
N GLN A 572 -18.37 1.00 -17.99
CA GLN A 572 -18.61 2.40 -17.62
C GLN A 572 -17.34 3.23 -17.69
N ILE A 573 -16.21 2.70 -17.20
CA ILE A 573 -14.91 3.38 -17.34
C ILE A 573 -14.49 3.50 -18.80
N ARG A 574 -14.77 2.48 -19.63
CA ARG A 574 -14.52 2.55 -21.07
C ARG A 574 -15.34 3.65 -21.74
N LEU A 575 -16.62 3.79 -21.38
CA LEU A 575 -17.47 4.87 -21.87
C LEU A 575 -16.97 6.23 -21.40
N LEU A 576 -16.57 6.35 -20.13
CA LEU A 576 -15.96 7.56 -19.60
C LEU A 576 -14.66 7.93 -20.34
N ALA A 577 -13.82 6.96 -20.60
CA ALA A 577 -12.61 7.16 -21.40
C ALA A 577 -12.93 7.67 -22.81
N ARG A 578 -13.94 7.10 -23.47
CA ARG A 578 -14.41 7.54 -24.79
C ARG A 578 -15.02 8.94 -24.74
N LEU A 579 -15.75 9.28 -23.67
CA LEU A 579 -16.30 10.61 -23.47
C LEU A 579 -15.18 11.66 -23.42
N LEU A 580 -14.17 11.43 -22.60
CA LEU A 580 -13.07 12.39 -22.41
C LEU A 580 -12.14 12.49 -23.65
N THR A 581 -11.99 11.41 -24.40
CA THR A 581 -11.08 11.33 -25.56
C THR A 581 -11.79 11.36 -26.91
N GLY A 582 -13.11 11.43 -26.93
CA GLY A 582 -13.92 11.55 -28.14
C GLY A 582 -14.14 12.99 -28.58
N THR A 583 -15.04 13.18 -29.56
CA THR A 583 -15.52 14.50 -30.02
C THR A 583 -16.56 15.06 -29.06
N GLU A 584 -16.89 16.34 -29.18
CA GLU A 584 -17.97 16.98 -28.38
C GLU A 584 -19.32 16.28 -28.60
N ASP A 585 -19.66 15.94 -29.86
CA ASP A 585 -20.91 15.25 -30.17
C ASP A 585 -20.93 13.83 -29.60
N GLY A 586 -19.82 13.09 -29.72
CA GLY A 586 -19.68 11.78 -29.13
C GLY A 586 -19.78 11.79 -27.61
N ALA A 587 -19.16 12.78 -26.96
CA ALA A 587 -19.26 12.97 -25.52
C ALA A 587 -20.70 13.32 -25.10
N SER A 588 -21.36 14.22 -25.82
CA SER A 588 -22.75 14.59 -25.59
C SER A 588 -23.71 13.39 -25.73
N ALA A 589 -23.49 12.55 -26.73
CA ALA A 589 -24.28 11.32 -26.90
C ALA A 589 -24.08 10.36 -25.72
N ILE A 590 -22.81 10.13 -25.29
CA ILE A 590 -22.53 9.27 -24.13
C ILE A 590 -23.16 9.82 -22.86
N LEU A 591 -23.07 11.13 -22.62
CA LEU A 591 -23.70 11.76 -21.46
C LEU A 591 -25.22 11.51 -21.46
N LYS A 592 -25.87 11.70 -22.57
CA LYS A 592 -27.32 11.56 -22.70
C LYS A 592 -27.78 10.10 -22.62
N GLU A 593 -27.16 9.23 -23.42
CA GLU A 593 -27.64 7.85 -23.61
C GLU A 593 -27.24 6.89 -22.49
N TYR A 594 -26.04 7.03 -21.96
CA TYR A 594 -25.49 6.08 -20.98
C TYR A 594 -25.49 6.60 -19.55
N PHE A 595 -25.27 7.91 -19.37
CA PHE A 595 -25.22 8.49 -18.04
C PHE A 595 -26.52 9.19 -17.62
N ASN A 596 -27.58 9.16 -18.44
CA ASN A 596 -28.84 9.83 -18.17
C ASN A 596 -28.62 11.29 -17.70
N ALA A 597 -27.59 11.92 -18.25
CA ALA A 597 -27.17 13.25 -17.90
C ALA A 597 -28.15 14.31 -18.43
N LYS A 598 -28.32 15.39 -17.67
CA LYS A 598 -29.18 16.50 -18.08
C LYS A 598 -28.33 17.71 -18.48
N PRO A 599 -28.64 18.36 -19.61
CA PRO A 599 -28.02 19.64 -19.96
C PRO A 599 -28.17 20.66 -18.81
N ASN A 600 -27.14 21.47 -18.61
CA ASN A 600 -27.06 22.46 -17.55
C ASN A 600 -27.00 21.96 -16.10
N GLU A 601 -27.19 20.66 -15.85
CA GLU A 601 -27.04 20.00 -14.55
C GLU A 601 -25.83 19.06 -14.51
N THR A 602 -25.05 18.98 -15.59
CA THR A 602 -23.89 18.09 -15.71
C THR A 602 -22.62 18.90 -15.95
N TYR A 603 -21.56 18.54 -15.23
CA TYR A 603 -20.27 19.22 -15.28
C TYR A 603 -19.14 18.24 -15.56
N ILE A 604 -18.18 18.67 -16.39
CA ILE A 604 -16.91 17.95 -16.59
C ILE A 604 -15.83 18.66 -15.77
N VAL A 605 -15.10 17.86 -14.98
CA VAL A 605 -14.02 18.35 -14.14
C VAL A 605 -12.76 17.55 -14.44
N PHE A 606 -11.68 18.24 -14.75
CA PHE A 606 -10.36 17.66 -14.97
C PHE A 606 -9.29 18.66 -14.54
N TYR A 607 -8.04 18.20 -14.39
CA TYR A 607 -6.93 19.11 -14.10
C TYR A 607 -5.71 18.78 -14.94
N ASP A 608 -4.84 19.77 -15.05
CA ASP A 608 -3.53 19.55 -15.64
C ASP A 608 -2.46 20.41 -14.97
N VAL A 609 -1.21 20.07 -15.24
CA VAL A 609 -0.03 20.69 -14.64
C VAL A 609 0.76 21.42 -15.72
N PHE A 610 1.13 22.66 -15.44
CA PHE A 610 1.82 23.52 -16.38
C PHE A 610 3.10 24.08 -15.77
N TYR A 611 4.08 24.35 -16.62
CA TYR A 611 5.16 25.26 -16.28
C TYR A 611 4.86 26.63 -16.84
N ALA A 612 4.76 27.62 -15.98
CA ALA A 612 4.68 29.01 -16.34
C ALA A 612 6.08 29.63 -16.17
N ILE A 613 6.58 30.26 -17.22
CA ILE A 613 7.86 30.98 -17.22
C ILE A 613 7.56 32.47 -17.41
N TYR A 614 7.92 33.27 -16.40
CA TYR A 614 7.89 34.72 -16.48
C TYR A 614 9.30 35.22 -16.77
N ASP A 615 9.44 35.99 -17.83
CA ASP A 615 10.69 36.62 -18.22
C ASP A 615 10.42 37.99 -18.85
N ASN A 616 11.07 39.01 -18.31
CA ASN A 616 11.02 40.41 -18.80
C ASN A 616 9.58 40.88 -19.14
N GLY A 617 8.65 40.70 -18.20
CA GLY A 617 7.27 41.16 -18.37
C GLY A 617 6.36 40.20 -19.15
N THR A 618 6.86 39.08 -19.62
CA THR A 618 6.08 38.06 -20.36
C THR A 618 5.96 36.79 -19.56
N LEU A 619 4.72 36.38 -19.23
CA LEU A 619 4.44 35.06 -18.65
C LEU A 619 4.12 34.10 -19.78
N ARG A 620 4.89 33.05 -19.88
CA ARG A 620 4.72 32.01 -20.91
C ARG A 620 4.34 30.71 -20.22
N ILE A 621 3.27 30.07 -20.66
CA ILE A 621 2.90 28.72 -20.22
C ILE A 621 3.37 27.74 -21.26
N LEU A 622 4.10 26.73 -20.82
CA LEU A 622 4.43 25.59 -21.65
C LEU A 622 3.17 24.77 -21.83
N PRO A 623 2.56 24.82 -23.02
CA PRO A 623 1.42 23.98 -23.27
C PRO A 623 1.90 22.53 -23.37
N VAL A 624 1.09 21.68 -22.84
CA VAL A 624 1.25 20.26 -23.02
C VAL A 624 0.04 19.83 -23.83
N PRO A 625 0.23 19.10 -24.90
CA PRO A 625 1.42 18.38 -25.38
C PRO A 625 2.40 19.27 -26.18
N SER A 626 3.67 18.94 -26.09
CA SER A 626 4.73 19.51 -26.94
C SER A 626 5.38 18.44 -27.82
N VAL A 627 5.81 18.84 -29.02
CA VAL A 627 6.55 17.94 -29.92
C VAL A 627 8.03 18.24 -29.78
N HIS A 628 8.81 17.23 -29.45
CA HIS A 628 10.27 17.33 -29.42
C HIS A 628 10.86 16.41 -30.50
N ARG A 629 11.93 16.89 -31.14
CA ARG A 629 12.70 16.07 -32.05
C ARG A 629 13.77 15.35 -31.26
N VAL A 630 13.72 14.02 -31.27
CA VAL A 630 14.68 13.15 -30.60
C VAL A 630 15.24 12.21 -31.65
N ASN A 631 16.57 12.30 -31.93
CA ASN A 631 17.24 11.46 -32.93
C ASN A 631 16.51 11.42 -34.29
N ASP A 632 16.22 12.56 -34.87
CA ASP A 632 15.48 12.74 -36.13
C ASP A 632 14.03 12.17 -36.16
N THR A 633 13.54 11.74 -35.01
CA THR A 633 12.15 11.31 -34.87
C THR A 633 11.37 12.34 -34.08
N ASP A 634 10.25 12.82 -34.67
CA ASP A 634 9.33 13.68 -33.93
C ASP A 634 8.63 12.86 -32.86
N VAL A 635 8.90 13.19 -31.59
CA VAL A 635 8.28 12.57 -30.43
C VAL A 635 7.35 13.57 -29.79
N PHE A 636 6.13 13.18 -29.58
CA PHE A 636 5.14 13.94 -28.90
C PHE A 636 5.28 13.72 -27.39
N ILE A 637 5.62 14.75 -26.65
CA ILE A 637 5.82 14.64 -25.21
C ILE A 637 4.67 15.31 -24.49
N VAL A 638 3.97 14.54 -23.68
CA VAL A 638 2.94 15.02 -22.78
C VAL A 638 3.54 15.18 -21.41
N HIS A 639 3.44 16.39 -20.87
CA HIS A 639 3.97 16.67 -19.55
C HIS A 639 3.05 16.08 -18.48
N GLY A 640 3.59 15.35 -17.57
CA GLY A 640 3.23 15.32 -16.30
C GLY A 640 2.29 14.39 -15.62
N GLU A 641 1.58 14.94 -14.70
CA GLU A 641 0.77 14.25 -13.71
C GLU A 641 -0.73 14.61 -13.81
N GLY A 642 -1.10 15.42 -14.81
CA GLY A 642 -2.48 15.80 -15.08
C GLY A 642 -3.27 14.77 -15.91
N ASP A 643 -4.45 15.16 -16.36
CA ASP A 643 -5.34 14.29 -17.11
C ASP A 643 -4.98 14.17 -18.58
N LEU A 644 -4.30 15.14 -19.15
CA LEU A 644 -3.87 15.05 -20.53
C LEU A 644 -2.86 13.91 -20.77
N PRO A 645 -1.82 13.73 -19.94
CA PRO A 645 -0.99 12.52 -19.96
C PRO A 645 -1.78 11.23 -19.80
N LYS A 646 -2.76 11.22 -18.92
CA LYS A 646 -3.64 10.06 -18.70
C LYS A 646 -4.54 9.76 -19.91
N SER A 647 -4.71 10.71 -20.82
CA SER A 647 -5.50 10.48 -22.06
C SER A 647 -5.01 9.30 -22.88
N PHE A 648 -3.70 8.93 -22.75
CA PHE A 648 -3.16 7.70 -23.36
C PHE A 648 -3.77 6.45 -22.78
N GLN A 649 -3.85 6.38 -21.46
CA GLN A 649 -4.50 5.25 -20.82
C GLN A 649 -6.00 5.25 -21.14
N MET A 650 -6.62 6.43 -21.23
CA MET A 650 -8.02 6.56 -21.64
C MET A 650 -8.22 6.04 -23.07
N LEU A 651 -7.36 6.40 -24.03
CA LEU A 651 -7.41 5.89 -25.41
C LEU A 651 -7.23 4.37 -25.44
N ARG A 652 -6.30 3.85 -24.67
CA ARG A 652 -6.04 2.42 -24.56
C ARG A 652 -7.24 1.67 -23.97
N ILE A 653 -7.85 2.19 -22.93
CA ILE A 653 -9.03 1.61 -22.28
C ILE A 653 -10.26 1.77 -23.17
N GLY A 654 -10.51 2.95 -23.69
CA GLY A 654 -11.70 3.30 -24.48
C GLY A 654 -11.76 2.60 -25.82
N TYR A 655 -10.70 2.64 -26.58
CA TYR A 655 -10.66 2.21 -27.97
C TYR A 655 -9.75 1.02 -28.23
N ARG A 656 -9.10 0.48 -27.20
CA ARG A 656 -8.08 -0.59 -27.30
C ARG A 656 -6.90 -0.22 -28.20
N ILE A 657 -6.66 1.06 -28.40
CA ILE A 657 -5.48 1.57 -29.11
C ILE A 657 -4.28 1.36 -28.22
N ASN A 658 -3.22 0.75 -28.74
CA ASN A 658 -1.95 0.67 -28.03
C ASN A 658 -1.01 1.78 -28.56
N PRO A 659 -0.92 2.93 -27.90
CA PRO A 659 -0.06 4.04 -28.32
C PRO A 659 1.43 3.70 -28.26
N PHE A 660 1.79 2.58 -27.60
CA PHE A 660 3.15 2.06 -27.52
C PHE A 660 3.41 0.89 -28.49
N ALA A 661 2.43 0.49 -29.32
CA ALA A 661 2.66 -0.54 -30.30
C ALA A 661 3.68 -0.05 -31.36
N PRO A 662 4.51 -0.95 -31.89
CA PRO A 662 5.33 -0.60 -33.02
C PRO A 662 4.43 -0.05 -34.14
N THR A 663 4.78 1.11 -34.67
CA THR A 663 4.08 1.65 -35.84
C THR A 663 4.25 0.69 -37.01
N PRO A 664 3.41 0.79 -38.05
CA PRO A 664 3.60 0.02 -39.27
C PRO A 664 5.00 0.15 -39.90
N PHE A 665 5.79 1.12 -39.42
CA PHE A 665 7.17 1.38 -39.84
C PHE A 665 8.24 0.68 -38.99
N GLY A 666 7.88 -0.24 -38.11
CA GLY A 666 8.82 -1.10 -37.39
C GLY A 666 9.61 -0.45 -36.25
N THR A 667 9.33 0.78 -35.87
CA THR A 667 10.01 1.47 -34.76
C THR A 667 9.29 1.24 -33.45
N ASN A 668 9.98 0.62 -32.49
CA ASN A 668 9.49 0.48 -31.12
C ASN A 668 9.76 1.79 -30.36
N TYR A 669 8.83 2.73 -30.39
CA TYR A 669 8.97 4.05 -29.79
C TYR A 669 9.20 4.03 -28.27
N SER A 670 8.68 3.03 -27.58
CA SER A 670 8.94 2.88 -26.15
C SER A 670 10.42 2.68 -25.84
N THR A 671 11.13 1.93 -26.70
CA THR A 671 12.57 1.69 -26.59
C THR A 671 13.40 2.91 -27.02
N THR A 672 12.93 3.69 -27.98
CA THR A 672 13.63 4.88 -28.47
C THR A 672 13.53 6.03 -27.49
N VAL A 673 12.39 6.24 -26.90
CA VAL A 673 12.16 7.21 -25.82
C VAL A 673 12.97 6.81 -24.57
N TYR A 674 12.99 5.55 -24.19
CA TYR A 674 13.81 5.04 -23.08
C TYR A 674 15.32 5.14 -23.38
N ARG A 675 15.79 4.96 -24.59
CA ARG A 675 17.21 5.08 -24.97
C ARG A 675 17.69 6.52 -25.16
N ALA A 676 16.87 7.41 -25.63
CA ALA A 676 17.20 8.82 -25.81
C ALA A 676 17.23 9.63 -24.51
N GLY A 677 16.64 9.10 -23.43
CA GLY A 677 16.37 9.95 -22.32
C GLY A 677 16.93 9.57 -20.99
N VAL A 678 18.19 9.88 -20.72
CA VAL A 678 18.64 10.15 -19.34
C VAL A 678 17.73 11.21 -18.66
N ALA A 679 17.13 12.11 -19.41
CA ALA A 679 16.17 13.09 -18.93
C ALA A 679 14.82 12.49 -18.46
N TYR A 680 14.40 11.36 -19.03
CA TYR A 680 13.13 10.73 -18.70
C TYR A 680 13.13 9.96 -17.38
N HIS A 681 14.29 9.51 -16.93
CA HIS A 681 14.41 8.87 -15.61
C HIS A 681 14.25 9.84 -14.43
N HIS A 682 14.39 11.13 -14.67
CA HIS A 682 14.28 12.15 -13.62
C HIS A 682 12.90 12.84 -13.57
N PHE A 683 12.02 12.56 -14.52
CA PHE A 683 10.67 13.13 -14.57
C PHE A 683 9.65 12.00 -14.78
N PRO A 684 9.21 11.32 -13.71
CA PRO A 684 8.08 10.40 -13.83
C PRO A 684 6.86 11.21 -14.25
N GLY A 685 6.43 11.05 -15.47
CA GLY A 685 5.28 11.78 -16.01
C GLY A 685 5.42 12.26 -17.45
N PHE A 686 6.59 12.10 -18.06
CA PHE A 686 6.72 12.29 -19.48
C PHE A 686 6.37 10.99 -20.22
N VAL A 687 5.34 11.04 -21.03
CA VAL A 687 5.01 9.93 -21.93
C VAL A 687 5.30 10.40 -23.36
N GLY A 688 6.25 9.75 -24.00
CA GLY A 688 6.51 9.99 -25.42
C GLY A 688 5.45 9.35 -26.29
N ILE A 689 4.89 10.14 -27.20
CA ILE A 689 3.89 9.70 -28.14
C ILE A 689 4.43 9.81 -29.55
N PRO A 690 4.25 8.79 -30.40
CA PRO A 690 4.54 8.88 -31.81
C PRO A 690 3.74 10.00 -32.49
N LYS A 691 4.37 10.72 -33.44
CA LYS A 691 3.73 11.79 -34.21
C LYS A 691 2.40 11.37 -34.87
N ALA A 692 2.29 10.09 -35.25
CA ALA A 692 1.07 9.52 -35.84
C ALA A 692 -0.15 9.59 -34.89
N TYR A 693 0.06 9.69 -33.58
CA TYR A 693 -1.03 9.80 -32.61
C TYR A 693 -1.30 11.26 -32.15
N LYS A 694 -0.49 12.21 -32.61
CA LYS A 694 -0.65 13.64 -32.30
C LYS A 694 -2.07 14.12 -32.57
N GLU A 695 -2.61 13.83 -33.75
CA GLU A 695 -3.95 14.25 -34.13
C GLU A 695 -5.06 13.62 -33.28
N LEU A 696 -4.84 12.37 -32.81
CA LEU A 696 -5.79 11.74 -31.91
C LEU A 696 -5.91 12.53 -30.60
N VAL A 697 -4.80 12.97 -30.02
CA VAL A 697 -4.81 13.73 -28.76
C VAL A 697 -5.39 15.13 -28.96
N TYR A 698 -5.01 15.82 -30.02
CA TYR A 698 -5.50 17.18 -30.31
C TYR A 698 -7.00 17.22 -30.60
N ASN A 699 -7.56 16.14 -31.10
CA ASN A 699 -8.99 16.03 -31.36
C ASN A 699 -9.80 15.55 -30.14
N THR A 700 -9.16 15.17 -29.04
CA THR A 700 -9.87 14.75 -27.83
C THR A 700 -10.63 15.93 -27.21
N LEU A 701 -11.80 15.64 -26.65
CA LEU A 701 -12.57 16.62 -25.88
C LEU A 701 -11.72 17.24 -24.78
N LEU A 702 -11.00 16.42 -24.02
CA LEU A 702 -10.14 16.84 -22.93
C LEU A 702 -9.14 17.92 -23.37
N TYR A 703 -8.44 17.67 -24.49
CA TYR A 703 -7.49 18.66 -25.03
C TYR A 703 -8.20 19.95 -25.46
N LYS A 704 -9.34 19.83 -26.16
CA LYS A 704 -10.12 20.99 -26.59
C LYS A 704 -10.60 21.86 -25.42
N LEU A 705 -11.09 21.22 -24.36
CA LEU A 705 -11.50 21.93 -23.15
C LEU A 705 -10.31 22.64 -22.49
N MET A 706 -9.15 21.94 -22.37
CA MET A 706 -7.93 22.53 -21.81
C MET A 706 -7.51 23.78 -22.61
N VAL A 707 -7.38 23.66 -23.91
CA VAL A 707 -6.97 24.77 -24.81
C VAL A 707 -7.96 25.93 -24.70
N TYR A 708 -9.26 25.66 -24.76
CA TYR A 708 -10.29 26.70 -24.65
C TYR A 708 -10.20 27.43 -23.30
N GLY A 709 -9.97 26.69 -22.17
CA GLY A 709 -9.81 27.29 -20.87
C GLY A 709 -8.60 28.23 -20.80
N LEU A 710 -7.46 27.81 -21.32
CA LEU A 710 -6.25 28.62 -21.39
C LEU A 710 -6.46 29.87 -22.24
N TYR A 711 -7.08 29.76 -23.41
CA TYR A 711 -7.41 30.91 -24.25
C TYR A 711 -8.40 31.86 -23.58
N SER A 712 -9.35 31.33 -22.82
CA SER A 712 -10.36 32.16 -22.15
C SER A 712 -9.73 33.06 -21.10
N LEU A 713 -8.66 32.62 -20.42
CA LEU A 713 -7.90 33.51 -19.52
C LEU A 713 -7.32 34.72 -20.24
N ASN A 714 -6.74 34.52 -21.43
CA ASN A 714 -6.18 35.64 -22.24
C ASN A 714 -7.25 36.60 -22.79
N ARG A 715 -8.51 36.17 -22.86
CA ARG A 715 -9.64 36.97 -23.38
C ARG A 715 -10.47 37.65 -22.29
N GLY A 716 -9.93 37.76 -21.06
CA GLY A 716 -10.59 38.41 -19.95
C GLY A 716 -11.63 37.57 -19.21
N PHE A 717 -11.57 36.23 -19.33
CA PHE A 717 -12.36 35.39 -18.47
C PHE A 717 -11.94 35.57 -17.02
N ASN A 718 -12.88 36.01 -16.16
CA ASN A 718 -12.61 36.44 -14.79
C ASN A 718 -13.17 35.48 -13.72
N ARG A 719 -13.76 34.36 -14.14
CA ARG A 719 -14.29 33.35 -13.22
C ARG A 719 -13.21 32.30 -12.89
N PHE A 720 -12.21 32.71 -12.12
CA PHE A 720 -11.18 31.79 -11.64
C PHE A 720 -10.84 32.08 -10.18
N ILE A 721 -10.37 31.03 -9.52
CA ILE A 721 -9.88 31.06 -8.14
C ILE A 721 -8.38 30.88 -8.19
N ILE A 722 -7.61 31.81 -7.66
CA ILE A 722 -6.15 31.70 -7.53
C ILE A 722 -5.81 31.45 -6.06
N ASP A 723 -5.00 30.45 -5.79
CA ASP A 723 -4.54 30.18 -4.43
C ASP A 723 -3.53 31.23 -3.92
N ASN A 724 -3.27 31.21 -2.62
CA ASN A 724 -2.34 32.14 -2.00
C ASN A 724 -0.89 31.93 -2.46
N GLY A 725 -0.53 30.71 -2.88
CA GLY A 725 0.77 30.40 -3.44
C GLY A 725 1.04 31.16 -4.73
N CYS A 726 0.10 31.11 -5.69
CA CYS A 726 0.19 31.89 -6.92
C CYS A 726 0.24 33.40 -6.65
N LYS A 727 -0.62 33.92 -5.75
CA LYS A 727 -0.61 35.35 -5.37
C LYS A 727 0.75 35.78 -4.83
N THR A 728 1.36 34.97 -3.98
CA THR A 728 2.68 35.24 -3.40
C THR A 728 3.77 35.28 -4.47
N ILE A 729 3.75 34.34 -5.43
CA ILE A 729 4.73 34.35 -6.53
C ILE A 729 4.53 35.58 -7.42
N LEU A 730 3.29 35.86 -7.79
CA LEU A 730 2.96 37.01 -8.63
C LEU A 730 3.37 38.35 -7.97
N SER A 731 3.18 38.50 -6.65
CA SER A 731 3.61 39.71 -5.94
C SER A 731 5.15 39.86 -5.93
N ARG A 732 5.91 38.76 -5.87
CA ARG A 732 7.38 38.83 -5.92
C ARG A 732 7.95 39.29 -7.25
N ILE A 733 7.20 39.09 -8.35
CA ILE A 733 7.60 39.54 -9.69
C ILE A 733 6.94 40.88 -10.07
N ASN A 734 6.37 41.60 -9.12
CA ASN A 734 5.67 42.89 -9.35
C ASN A 734 4.58 42.81 -10.44
N ASN A 735 3.99 41.66 -10.66
CA ASN A 735 2.93 41.49 -11.63
C ASN A 735 1.57 41.67 -10.93
N THR A 736 0.92 42.80 -11.19
CA THR A 736 -0.37 43.15 -10.61
C THR A 736 -1.55 42.48 -11.33
N HIS A 737 -1.30 41.87 -12.48
CA HIS A 737 -2.36 41.21 -13.22
C HIS A 737 -2.54 39.77 -12.77
N PRO A 738 -3.79 39.27 -12.68
CA PRO A 738 -4.03 37.83 -12.51
C PRO A 738 -3.33 37.09 -13.63
N LEU A 739 -2.95 35.85 -13.36
CA LEU A 739 -2.23 34.95 -14.25
C LEU A 739 -2.78 35.10 -15.69
N VAL A 740 -2.22 36.00 -16.47
CA VAL A 740 -2.52 36.14 -17.88
C VAL A 740 -1.61 35.13 -18.58
N LEU A 741 -2.22 34.15 -19.20
CA LEU A 741 -1.52 33.13 -19.96
C LEU A 741 -1.31 33.65 -21.37
N PRO A 742 -0.11 34.08 -21.75
CA PRO A 742 0.13 34.54 -23.10
C PRO A 742 0.15 33.37 -24.08
N SER A 743 -0.10 33.70 -25.30
CA SER A 743 0.05 32.82 -26.45
C SER A 743 1.39 32.08 -26.40
N VAL A 744 1.29 30.79 -26.56
CA VAL A 744 2.25 29.77 -27.00
C VAL A 744 3.73 30.15 -27.09
N LEU A 745 4.56 29.41 -26.40
CA LEU A 745 5.98 29.27 -26.66
C LEU A 745 6.19 28.47 -27.95
N GLN A 746 6.61 29.13 -29.01
CA GLN A 746 7.38 28.52 -30.06
C GLN A 746 8.85 28.56 -29.65
N THR A 747 9.42 27.45 -29.24
CA THR A 747 10.86 27.25 -29.34
C THR A 747 11.15 26.58 -30.65
N GLU A 748 12.34 26.78 -31.22
CA GLU A 748 12.72 26.12 -32.50
C GLU A 748 12.55 24.60 -32.44
N ASP A 749 12.60 23.98 -31.27
CA ASP A 749 12.47 22.56 -31.03
C ASP A 749 11.06 22.08 -30.59
N THR A 750 10.14 23.00 -30.29
CA THR A 750 8.81 22.67 -29.77
C THR A 750 7.72 23.35 -30.56
N VAL A 751 6.96 22.62 -31.32
CA VAL A 751 5.75 23.12 -31.97
C VAL A 751 4.57 22.81 -31.07
N ALA A 752 4.18 23.78 -30.27
CA ALA A 752 2.92 23.72 -29.55
C ALA A 752 1.84 24.43 -30.37
N MET A 753 0.93 23.68 -30.90
CA MET A 753 -0.21 24.23 -31.63
C MET A 753 -1.37 24.44 -30.67
N LEU A 754 -1.52 25.66 -30.15
CA LEU A 754 -2.77 26.10 -29.58
C LEU A 754 -3.55 26.84 -30.66
N GLU A 755 -4.32 26.15 -31.46
CA GLU A 755 -5.31 26.80 -32.30
C GLU A 755 -6.53 27.20 -31.47
N PRO A 756 -7.17 28.35 -31.75
CA PRO A 756 -8.38 28.76 -31.07
C PRO A 756 -9.49 27.73 -31.34
N VAL A 757 -9.85 27.00 -30.30
CA VAL A 757 -10.92 26.01 -30.33
C VAL A 757 -12.25 26.68 -30.03
N LYS A 758 -13.29 26.40 -30.84
CA LYS A 758 -14.67 26.73 -30.50
C LYS A 758 -15.34 25.55 -29.82
N LEU A 759 -16.04 25.78 -28.73
CA LEU A 759 -16.87 24.81 -28.03
C LEU A 759 -18.34 25.12 -28.34
N HIS A 760 -19.11 24.10 -28.63
CA HIS A 760 -20.52 24.21 -28.96
C HIS A 760 -21.43 23.63 -27.85
N ARG A 761 -20.95 22.61 -27.15
CA ARG A 761 -21.74 21.84 -26.18
C ARG A 761 -21.27 21.98 -24.75
N PHE A 762 -20.17 22.69 -24.54
CA PHE A 762 -19.58 22.88 -23.21
C PHE A 762 -19.26 24.34 -22.97
N ALA A 763 -19.62 24.83 -21.80
CA ALA A 763 -19.32 26.19 -21.34
C ALA A 763 -18.37 26.16 -20.15
N LEU A 764 -17.27 26.89 -20.22
CA LEU A 764 -16.37 27.07 -19.08
C LEU A 764 -17.09 27.85 -17.99
N VAL A 765 -17.15 27.31 -16.78
CA VAL A 765 -17.81 27.96 -15.63
C VAL A 765 -16.83 28.45 -14.58
N ASN A 766 -15.73 27.72 -14.37
CA ASN A 766 -14.68 28.12 -13.44
C ASN A 766 -13.34 27.44 -13.74
N MET A 767 -12.27 28.05 -13.26
CA MET A 767 -10.94 27.46 -13.15
C MET A 767 -10.37 27.70 -11.77
N SER A 768 -9.75 26.68 -11.18
CA SER A 768 -9.01 26.82 -9.93
C SER A 768 -7.52 26.65 -10.19
N ILE A 769 -6.74 27.66 -9.87
CA ILE A 769 -5.30 27.74 -10.16
C ILE A 769 -4.53 27.71 -8.84
N GLY A 770 -3.61 26.75 -8.73
CA GLY A 770 -2.75 26.57 -7.58
C GLY A 770 -1.28 26.53 -7.97
N CYS A 771 -0.42 27.22 -7.21
CA CYS A 771 1.01 27.29 -7.47
C CYS A 771 1.81 26.94 -6.20
N PRO A 772 2.58 25.86 -6.21
CA PRO A 772 3.49 25.55 -5.11
C PRO A 772 4.59 26.62 -5.01
N THR A 773 4.56 27.40 -3.92
CA THR A 773 5.55 28.47 -3.68
C THR A 773 6.97 27.92 -3.56
N ASP A 774 7.14 26.76 -2.91
CA ASP A 774 8.44 26.15 -2.70
C ASP A 774 9.04 25.57 -4.00
N ALA A 775 8.20 25.33 -5.01
CA ALA A 775 8.60 24.85 -6.32
C ALA A 775 8.82 25.98 -7.34
N ALA A 776 8.65 27.24 -6.95
CA ALA A 776 8.92 28.38 -7.80
C ALA A 776 10.39 28.82 -7.73
N ASP A 777 11.01 28.99 -8.89
CA ASP A 777 12.31 29.65 -9.01
C ASP A 777 12.07 31.09 -9.43
N VAL A 778 12.29 32.05 -8.53
CA VAL A 778 12.08 33.47 -8.76
C VAL A 778 13.41 34.20 -8.61
N ARG A 779 13.88 34.85 -9.69
CA ARG A 779 15.15 35.59 -9.73
C ARG A 779 14.95 36.94 -10.45
N GLY A 780 14.74 37.99 -9.67
CA GLY A 780 14.52 39.32 -10.23
C GLY A 780 13.28 39.34 -11.15
N SER A 781 13.48 39.68 -12.43
CA SER A 781 12.43 39.69 -13.46
C SER A 781 12.07 38.31 -14.05
N TYR A 782 12.76 37.26 -13.62
CA TYR A 782 12.53 35.90 -14.09
C TYR A 782 11.82 35.06 -13.03
N ALA A 783 10.82 34.29 -13.43
CA ALA A 783 10.22 33.26 -12.57
C ALA A 783 9.85 32.02 -13.39
N ARG A 784 10.19 30.86 -12.86
CA ARG A 784 9.70 29.56 -13.33
C ARG A 784 8.72 29.01 -12.29
N ILE A 785 7.47 28.80 -12.68
CA ILE A 785 6.37 28.50 -11.79
C ILE A 785 5.75 27.18 -12.22
N LEU A 786 5.55 26.26 -11.28
CA LEU A 786 4.67 25.12 -11.47
C LEU A 786 3.24 25.61 -11.20
N ALA A 787 2.33 25.42 -12.14
CA ALA A 787 0.93 25.79 -12.01
C ALA A 787 0.03 24.57 -12.21
N VAL A 788 -0.86 24.32 -11.26
CA VAL A 788 -1.92 23.32 -11.36
C VAL A 788 -3.22 24.04 -11.65
N ILE A 789 -3.93 23.63 -12.67
CA ILE A 789 -5.21 24.21 -13.05
C ILE A 789 -6.28 23.13 -13.08
N VAL A 790 -7.32 23.29 -12.27
CA VAL A 790 -8.52 22.46 -12.31
C VAL A 790 -9.58 23.20 -13.10
N PHE A 791 -10.05 22.59 -14.18
CA PHE A 791 -11.04 23.14 -15.10
C PHE A 791 -12.42 22.61 -14.76
N ILE A 792 -13.43 23.45 -14.77
CA ILE A 792 -14.83 23.08 -14.52
C ILE A 792 -15.68 23.59 -15.69
N TYR A 793 -16.22 22.66 -16.44
CA TYR A 793 -17.08 22.91 -17.58
C TYR A 793 -18.49 22.43 -17.33
N LYS A 794 -19.47 23.18 -17.78
CA LYS A 794 -20.88 22.78 -17.78
C LYS A 794 -21.27 22.25 -19.17
N TRP A 795 -21.91 21.12 -19.21
CA TRP A 795 -22.51 20.60 -20.44
C TRP A 795 -23.83 21.32 -20.73
N THR A 796 -23.95 21.89 -21.92
CA THR A 796 -25.10 22.71 -22.34
C THR A 796 -26.10 21.95 -23.22
N GLY A 797 -25.73 20.76 -23.73
CA GLY A 797 -26.61 19.89 -24.50
C GLY A 797 -26.13 19.57 -25.91
#